data_425c5d5795285dd9bb50d85d36fa0c81
#
_entry.id   425c5d5795285dd9bb50d85d36fa0c81
#
_cell.length_a   1.000
_cell.length_b   1.000
_cell.length_c   1.000
_cell.angle_alpha   90.00
_cell.angle_beta   90.00
_cell.angle_gamma   90.00
#
_symmetry.space_group_name_H-M   'P 1'
#
loop_
_entity.id
_entity.type
_entity.pdbx_description
1 polymer ?
#
loop_
_entity_poly.entity_id
_entity_poly.type
_entity_poly.pdbx_seq_one_letter_code
_entity_poly.pdbx_strand_id
1 'polypeptide(L)'
;GTPDAEFGDKSSLVAQVTTRSGLGSGRVFGNVDASYGTFGTTGGSFGLGYGNEKFGNFLAVDGVRSGRFLDTPELTPFHDIGNNQTIFDHFDYQPGSKDVFHLNLFTARNWLEIPNSYDQLPQDQRQRVLTWSMAPGYQHTFNAHTLLTINPYIRKDQFNYYPSRDPFDDTPATQSQSRQLLNWGVRADVSTTTGRHNLKYGVDLKQTRLLENFGFGITDPTFNSPCIDASGAAIGDPALTNPSQCAAAGFQPNTADNPNASAPFSPSLLLYDLTRGGSLFAFHGTHNINQYAFYGQDEITAGNFSFKVGLRLDRYDGLVSKTGPQPRLGIAYNFKRTGTVLRAAYARTFETPYNENLLLASATGAGGLAQNVFGSSSVPIEPGFRNQFNTGFQQAIGKLLVVDADYFWKYTHNAYDFSTLLNTTIAFPIAWHNSKLDGVTGRVSTTSLHGFQAYYTFGHNRARYFFPEVGGLIPQGTPLNGSVFRIDHDQAFQSTLSLRYQRPKNAEWVILTYRFDSGLVVSGVPDAGAALALTPNQQVTLGLACNGVYATVANPLINCVNPDGSEGKVTSRLITLPQGGYGPFPSQENDDHNPDRVKPRNVLNLGVGTDNLLHREGPRRITASLEIANLTNQAALYNFLSTFSGTHFLQPRTLVAKIGYTF
;
A
#
# COMPACT_ATOMS: atom_id res chain seq x y z
N GLY A 1 -7.18 -19.42 1.42
CA GLY A 1 -8.37 -19.80 0.62
C GLY A 1 -8.81 -18.65 -0.28
N THR A 2 -9.80 -18.92 -1.12
CA THR A 2 -10.42 -17.89 -1.95
C THR A 2 -11.52 -17.17 -1.16
N PRO A 3 -11.74 -15.86 -1.38
CA PRO A 3 -12.79 -15.10 -0.71
C PRO A 3 -14.18 -15.59 -1.14
N ASP A 4 -15.18 -15.39 -0.30
CA ASP A 4 -16.58 -15.73 -0.58
C ASP A 4 -17.17 -14.90 -1.72
N ALA A 5 -18.24 -15.38 -2.39
CA ALA A 5 -18.86 -14.71 -3.53
C ALA A 5 -19.43 -13.32 -3.19
N GLU A 6 -19.73 -13.09 -1.92
CA GLU A 6 -20.16 -11.77 -1.44
C GLU A 6 -19.08 -10.69 -1.56
N PHE A 7 -17.79 -11.07 -1.61
CA PHE A 7 -16.68 -10.13 -1.76
C PHE A 7 -16.23 -10.07 -3.21
N GLY A 8 -16.24 -8.90 -3.78
CA GLY A 8 -15.77 -8.61 -5.14
C GLY A 8 -14.69 -7.54 -5.15
N ASP A 9 -14.27 -7.14 -6.35
CA ASP A 9 -13.36 -6.05 -6.59
C ASP A 9 -12.04 -6.15 -5.80
N LYS A 10 -10.89 -6.01 -6.40
CA LYS A 10 -9.54 -5.90 -5.77
C LYS A 10 -9.25 -6.81 -4.55
N SER A 11 -9.98 -7.90 -4.37
CA SER A 11 -9.96 -8.71 -3.14
C SER A 11 -8.72 -9.58 -3.04
N SER A 12 -7.60 -9.04 -2.65
CA SER A 12 -6.46 -9.84 -2.20
C SER A 12 -6.52 -10.18 -0.70
N LEU A 13 -7.21 -9.37 0.09
CA LEU A 13 -7.45 -9.56 1.51
C LEU A 13 -8.85 -9.05 1.86
N VAL A 14 -9.60 -9.82 2.64
CA VAL A 14 -10.86 -9.40 3.26
C VAL A 14 -10.64 -9.31 4.77
N ALA A 15 -10.81 -8.12 5.33
CA ALA A 15 -10.78 -7.90 6.77
C ALA A 15 -12.21 -7.62 7.26
N GLN A 16 -12.72 -8.50 8.11
CA GLN A 16 -14.00 -8.29 8.80
C GLN A 16 -13.73 -7.73 10.19
N VAL A 17 -14.28 -6.54 10.46
CA VAL A 17 -14.12 -5.88 11.75
C VAL A 17 -15.46 -5.88 12.47
N THR A 18 -15.47 -6.49 13.66
CA THR A 18 -16.61 -6.41 14.58
C THR A 18 -16.34 -5.33 15.59
N THR A 19 -17.19 -4.31 15.60
CA THR A 19 -17.06 -3.18 16.52
C THR A 19 -17.64 -3.55 17.90
N ARG A 20 -17.19 -2.85 18.94
CA ARG A 20 -17.80 -2.96 20.27
C ARG A 20 -19.20 -2.36 20.23
N SER A 21 -20.10 -2.95 21.02
CA SER A 21 -21.46 -2.46 21.23
C SER A 21 -21.71 -2.24 22.70
N GLY A 22 -22.60 -1.30 23.00
CA GLY A 22 -23.16 -1.11 24.34
C GLY A 22 -24.38 -2.00 24.62
N LEU A 23 -24.96 -2.64 23.59
CA LEU A 23 -26.18 -3.43 23.72
C LEU A 23 -26.00 -4.56 24.75
N GLY A 24 -26.94 -4.68 25.67
CA GLY A 24 -26.92 -5.71 26.72
C GLY A 24 -25.92 -5.47 27.84
N SER A 25 -25.15 -4.38 27.84
CA SER A 25 -24.10 -4.13 28.85
C SER A 25 -24.65 -3.89 30.26
N GLY A 26 -25.84 -3.30 30.38
CA GLY A 26 -26.50 -2.98 31.67
C GLY A 26 -25.73 -1.96 32.54
N ARG A 27 -24.55 -1.50 32.10
CA ARG A 27 -23.66 -0.59 32.82
C ARG A 27 -22.81 0.22 31.86
N VAL A 28 -22.29 1.32 32.37
CA VAL A 28 -21.22 2.07 31.68
C VAL A 28 -19.91 1.29 31.77
N PHE A 29 -19.20 1.20 30.67
CA PHE A 29 -17.86 0.61 30.58
C PHE A 29 -17.00 1.40 29.60
N GLY A 30 -15.70 1.30 29.74
CA GLY A 30 -14.82 2.01 28.83
C GLY A 30 -13.34 1.90 29.15
N ASN A 31 -12.56 2.70 28.44
CA ASN A 31 -11.13 2.82 28.67
C ASN A 31 -10.63 4.23 28.33
N VAL A 32 -9.57 4.62 28.99
CA VAL A 32 -8.77 5.81 28.69
C VAL A 32 -7.33 5.36 28.61
N ASP A 33 -6.63 5.70 27.53
CA ASP A 33 -5.22 5.36 27.37
C ASP A 33 -4.42 6.61 26.98
N ALA A 34 -3.18 6.69 27.45
CA ALA A 34 -2.19 7.68 27.05
C ALA A 34 -0.88 7.00 26.74
N SER A 35 -0.16 7.48 25.73
CA SER A 35 1.15 6.99 25.34
C SER A 35 2.12 8.11 25.02
N TYR A 36 3.41 7.82 25.29
CA TYR A 36 4.52 8.70 24.96
C TYR A 36 5.70 7.86 24.46
N GLY A 37 6.44 8.38 23.47
CA GLY A 37 7.54 7.62 22.88
C GLY A 37 8.57 8.46 22.15
N THR A 38 9.49 7.76 21.51
CA THR A 38 10.56 8.32 20.69
C THR A 38 10.01 9.24 19.60
N PHE A 39 10.80 10.22 19.15
CA PHE A 39 10.41 11.26 18.19
C PHE A 39 9.24 12.15 18.66
N GLY A 40 9.07 12.30 19.98
CA GLY A 40 7.94 13.06 20.53
C GLY A 40 6.59 12.44 20.19
N THR A 41 6.56 11.12 19.93
CA THR A 41 5.31 10.41 19.65
C THR A 41 4.42 10.48 20.89
N THR A 42 3.23 11.05 20.73
CA THR A 42 2.21 11.16 21.77
C THR A 42 0.90 10.62 21.24
N GLY A 43 0.21 9.85 22.06
CA GLY A 43 -1.08 9.30 21.67
C GLY A 43 -2.03 9.23 22.85
N GLY A 44 -3.32 9.23 22.54
CA GLY A 44 -4.37 9.02 23.51
C GLY A 44 -5.59 8.38 22.87
N SER A 45 -6.30 7.58 23.65
CA SER A 45 -7.58 7.01 23.23
C SER A 45 -8.58 7.02 24.38
N PHE A 46 -9.85 7.14 23.99
CA PHE A 46 -10.99 7.09 24.89
C PHE A 46 -12.07 6.21 24.27
N GLY A 47 -12.58 5.25 25.02
CA GLY A 47 -13.71 4.43 24.65
C GLY A 47 -14.77 4.44 25.74
N LEU A 48 -16.04 4.62 25.37
CA LEU A 48 -17.17 4.65 26.28
C LEU A 48 -18.34 3.86 25.70
N GLY A 49 -18.81 2.87 26.42
CA GLY A 49 -19.98 2.09 26.06
C GLY A 49 -21.04 2.11 27.15
N TYR A 50 -22.30 2.15 26.72
CA TYR A 50 -23.47 2.05 27.59
C TYR A 50 -24.64 1.47 26.82
N GLY A 51 -25.48 0.71 27.48
CA GLY A 51 -26.74 0.24 26.91
C GLY A 51 -27.56 -0.63 27.85
N ASN A 52 -28.70 -1.03 27.34
CA ASN A 52 -29.60 -1.99 27.95
C ASN A 52 -29.95 -3.08 26.93
N GLU A 53 -30.97 -3.90 27.20
CA GLU A 53 -31.37 -4.99 26.31
C GLU A 53 -31.87 -4.54 24.92
N LYS A 54 -32.33 -3.28 24.78
CA LYS A 54 -32.92 -2.77 23.54
C LYS A 54 -32.07 -1.72 22.84
N PHE A 55 -31.22 -1.05 23.58
CA PHE A 55 -30.41 0.05 23.05
C PHE A 55 -28.96 -0.09 23.50
N GLY A 56 -28.03 0.17 22.60
CA GLY A 56 -26.60 0.21 22.88
C GLY A 56 -25.91 1.34 22.16
N ASN A 57 -24.87 1.89 22.79
CA ASN A 57 -23.98 2.85 22.17
C ASN A 57 -22.53 2.57 22.58
N PHE A 58 -21.61 2.75 21.66
CA PHE A 58 -20.18 2.72 21.92
C PHE A 58 -19.47 3.81 21.12
N LEU A 59 -18.91 4.78 21.85
CA LEU A 59 -18.08 5.85 21.30
C LEU A 59 -16.61 5.52 21.49
N ALA A 60 -15.80 5.72 20.45
CA ALA A 60 -14.34 5.65 20.49
C ALA A 60 -13.73 6.91 19.87
N VAL A 61 -12.73 7.45 20.54
CA VAL A 61 -11.94 8.59 20.07
C VAL A 61 -10.48 8.24 20.25
N ASP A 62 -9.66 8.46 19.23
CA ASP A 62 -8.22 8.29 19.32
C ASP A 62 -7.47 9.38 18.58
N GLY A 63 -6.23 9.59 18.97
CA GLY A 63 -5.32 10.47 18.28
C GLY A 63 -3.86 10.13 18.56
N VAL A 64 -3.03 10.37 17.56
CA VAL A 64 -1.57 10.21 17.64
C VAL A 64 -0.88 11.35 16.90
N ARG A 65 0.26 11.79 17.42
CA ARG A 65 1.19 12.70 16.78
C ARG A 65 2.60 12.12 16.88
N SER A 66 3.41 12.30 15.83
CA SER A 66 4.81 11.88 15.82
C SER A 66 5.66 12.87 15.02
N GLY A 67 6.92 13.05 15.40
CA GLY A 67 7.95 13.75 14.62
C GLY A 67 8.67 12.84 13.62
N ARG A 68 8.30 11.55 13.57
CA ARG A 68 8.62 10.61 12.50
C ARG A 68 7.34 9.85 12.15
N PHE A 69 6.53 10.45 11.31
CA PHE A 69 5.18 9.95 11.01
C PHE A 69 5.17 8.98 9.83
N LEU A 70 6.02 9.21 8.84
CA LEU A 70 6.22 8.35 7.67
C LEU A 70 7.60 7.68 7.69
N ASP A 71 7.82 6.78 6.76
CA ASP A 71 9.14 6.27 6.44
C ASP A 71 9.93 7.35 5.68
N THR A 72 11.15 7.60 6.11
CA THR A 72 11.94 8.73 5.62
C THR A 72 13.00 8.31 4.60
N PRO A 73 13.33 9.16 3.61
CA PRO A 73 14.43 8.91 2.68
C PRO A 73 15.81 8.96 3.35
N GLU A 74 15.87 9.48 4.59
CA GLU A 74 17.09 9.61 5.39
C GLU A 74 16.94 8.89 6.74
N LEU A 75 18.06 8.54 7.39
CA LEU A 75 18.03 7.97 8.73
C LEU A 75 17.48 8.95 9.77
N THR A 76 17.84 10.23 9.64
CA THR A 76 17.28 11.33 10.44
C THR A 76 16.03 11.86 9.77
N PRO A 77 14.89 11.97 10.47
CA PRO A 77 13.68 12.54 9.89
C PRO A 77 13.83 14.06 9.72
N PHE A 78 13.60 14.54 8.51
CA PHE A 78 13.46 15.94 8.18
C PHE A 78 12.06 16.17 7.64
N HIS A 79 11.34 17.19 8.14
CA HIS A 79 10.01 17.54 7.68
C HIS A 79 9.06 16.31 7.68
N ASP A 80 8.88 15.67 8.86
CA ASP A 80 8.14 14.42 8.98
C ASP A 80 7.18 14.43 10.19
N ILE A 81 6.69 15.61 10.55
CA ILE A 81 5.66 15.70 11.60
C ILE A 81 4.32 15.31 11.02
N GLY A 82 3.61 14.46 11.73
CA GLY A 82 2.25 14.10 11.36
C GLY A 82 1.36 13.85 12.56
N ASN A 83 0.07 13.88 12.32
CA ASN A 83 -0.96 13.55 13.31
C ASN A 83 -2.17 12.92 12.67
N ASN A 84 -2.80 12.02 13.42
CA ASN A 84 -4.05 11.38 13.08
C ASN A 84 -5.05 11.60 14.22
N GLN A 85 -6.31 11.85 13.90
CA GLN A 85 -7.43 11.86 14.84
C GLN A 85 -8.57 11.06 14.25
N THR A 86 -9.22 10.24 15.08
CA THR A 86 -10.35 9.39 14.70
C THR A 86 -11.47 9.50 15.71
N ILE A 87 -12.71 9.57 15.25
CA ILE A 87 -13.91 9.44 16.05
C ILE A 87 -14.77 8.37 15.40
N PHE A 88 -15.18 7.41 16.18
CA PHE A 88 -16.09 6.34 15.78
C PHE A 88 -17.21 6.20 16.79
N ASP A 89 -18.45 6.09 16.31
CA ASP A 89 -19.61 5.89 17.14
C ASP A 89 -20.52 4.80 16.57
N HIS A 90 -20.95 3.88 17.43
CA HIS A 90 -21.76 2.74 17.08
C HIS A 90 -23.02 2.72 17.93
N PHE A 91 -24.17 2.74 17.28
CA PHE A 91 -25.50 2.64 17.89
C PHE A 91 -26.15 1.32 17.49
N ASP A 92 -26.75 0.65 18.46
CA ASP A 92 -27.63 -0.49 18.24
C ASP A 92 -29.02 -0.20 18.79
N TYR A 93 -30.04 -0.67 18.08
CA TYR A 93 -31.41 -0.68 18.53
C TYR A 93 -32.07 -2.01 18.18
N GLN A 94 -32.49 -2.74 19.21
CA GLN A 94 -33.15 -4.05 19.11
C GLN A 94 -34.55 -3.98 19.75
N PRO A 95 -35.60 -3.59 18.98
CA PRO A 95 -36.95 -3.48 19.51
C PRO A 95 -37.56 -4.80 19.98
N GLY A 96 -37.10 -5.90 19.38
CA GLY A 96 -37.56 -7.26 19.66
C GLY A 96 -36.51 -8.31 19.32
N SER A 97 -36.88 -9.59 19.39
CA SER A 97 -35.94 -10.70 19.14
C SER A 97 -35.57 -10.93 17.67
N LYS A 98 -36.30 -10.33 16.73
CA LYS A 98 -36.14 -10.56 15.29
C LYS A 98 -35.43 -9.44 14.55
N ASP A 99 -35.48 -8.22 15.08
CA ASP A 99 -35.04 -7.02 14.39
C ASP A 99 -33.90 -6.36 15.13
N VAL A 100 -32.80 -6.07 14.41
CA VAL A 100 -31.66 -5.30 14.90
C VAL A 100 -31.35 -4.20 13.90
N PHE A 101 -31.31 -2.98 14.38
CA PHE A 101 -30.83 -1.81 13.66
C PHE A 101 -29.49 -1.40 14.24
N HIS A 102 -28.53 -1.04 13.39
CA HIS A 102 -27.29 -0.45 13.83
C HIS A 102 -26.92 0.75 12.96
N LEU A 103 -26.14 1.65 13.53
CA LEU A 103 -25.62 2.82 12.85
C LEU A 103 -24.16 3.00 13.23
N ASN A 104 -23.27 2.96 12.25
CA ASN A 104 -21.88 3.32 12.41
C ASN A 104 -21.63 4.71 11.86
N LEU A 105 -21.04 5.57 12.67
CA LEU A 105 -20.55 6.90 12.29
C LEU A 105 -19.04 6.92 12.44
N PHE A 106 -18.34 7.45 11.46
CA PHE A 106 -16.89 7.51 11.46
C PHE A 106 -16.41 8.82 10.87
N THR A 107 -15.43 9.44 11.53
CA THR A 107 -14.67 10.54 10.95
C THR A 107 -13.20 10.42 11.32
N ALA A 108 -12.32 10.74 10.36
CA ALA A 108 -10.88 10.76 10.58
C ALA A 108 -10.24 11.95 9.88
N ARG A 109 -9.19 12.48 10.49
CA ARG A 109 -8.32 13.49 9.92
C ARG A 109 -6.87 13.03 10.05
N ASN A 110 -6.18 12.93 8.90
CA ASN A 110 -4.73 12.82 8.82
C ASN A 110 -4.16 14.14 8.32
N TRP A 111 -3.13 14.63 8.96
CA TRP A 111 -2.30 15.72 8.48
C TRP A 111 -0.85 15.31 8.66
N LEU A 112 -0.05 15.51 7.63
CA LEU A 112 1.36 15.15 7.65
C LEU A 112 2.19 16.04 6.72
N GLU A 113 3.44 16.20 7.08
CA GLU A 113 4.51 16.73 6.25
C GLU A 113 5.04 15.61 5.35
N ILE A 114 5.55 15.97 4.18
CA ILE A 114 6.23 15.02 3.29
C ILE A 114 7.71 14.99 3.68
N PRO A 115 8.29 13.84 4.03
CA PRO A 115 9.67 13.75 4.47
C PRO A 115 10.66 14.22 3.41
N ASN A 116 11.61 15.06 3.80
CA ASN A 116 12.65 15.58 2.95
C ASN A 116 13.94 14.74 3.01
N SER A 117 14.71 14.74 1.92
CA SER A 117 16.12 14.39 1.91
C SER A 117 16.99 15.60 2.28
N TYR A 118 18.28 15.39 2.50
CA TYR A 118 19.24 16.49 2.78
C TYR A 118 19.25 17.59 1.73
N ASP A 119 18.99 17.23 0.46
CA ASP A 119 19.03 18.16 -0.67
C ASP A 119 17.69 18.88 -0.88
N GLN A 120 16.66 18.47 -0.16
CA GLN A 120 15.29 18.98 -0.26
C GLN A 120 14.85 19.74 1.00
N LEU A 121 15.77 20.13 1.86
CA LEU A 121 15.46 20.80 3.14
C LEU A 121 14.55 22.04 3.03
N PRO A 122 14.61 22.86 1.95
CA PRO A 122 13.69 23.99 1.79
C PRO A 122 12.23 23.59 1.54
N GLN A 123 11.97 22.38 1.03
CA GLN A 123 10.61 21.95 0.70
C GLN A 123 9.70 21.87 1.92
N ASP A 124 8.50 22.46 1.82
CA ASP A 124 7.48 22.53 2.88
C ASP A 124 6.15 21.87 2.39
N GLN A 125 6.27 20.73 1.73
CA GLN A 125 5.13 20.01 1.16
C GLN A 125 4.36 19.27 2.25
N ARG A 126 3.03 19.27 2.13
CA ARG A 126 2.12 18.72 3.16
C ARG A 126 0.94 18.01 2.55
N GLN A 127 0.40 17.09 3.31
CA GLN A 127 -0.77 16.33 2.93
C GLN A 127 -1.84 16.36 4.02
N ARG A 128 -3.10 16.43 3.61
CA ARG A 128 -4.25 16.28 4.50
C ARG A 128 -5.27 15.32 3.89
N VAL A 129 -5.70 14.36 4.69
CA VAL A 129 -6.82 13.47 4.37
C VAL A 129 -7.94 13.69 5.38
N LEU A 130 -9.15 13.91 4.89
CA LEU A 130 -10.36 13.97 5.69
C LEU A 130 -11.31 12.88 5.21
N THR A 131 -11.80 12.08 6.16
CA THR A 131 -12.79 11.04 5.89
C THR A 131 -13.98 11.20 6.82
N TRP A 132 -15.18 11.03 6.30
CA TRP A 132 -16.34 10.74 7.10
C TRP A 132 -17.20 9.66 6.45
N SER A 133 -17.87 8.87 7.26
CA SER A 133 -18.83 7.88 6.78
C SER A 133 -19.99 7.69 7.74
N MET A 134 -21.11 7.29 7.16
CA MET A 134 -22.31 6.86 7.86
C MET A 134 -22.77 5.54 7.23
N ALA A 135 -22.92 4.52 8.05
CA ALA A 135 -23.31 3.18 7.62
C ALA A 135 -24.41 2.63 8.53
N PRO A 136 -25.69 2.92 8.25
CA PRO A 136 -26.80 2.24 8.90
C PRO A 136 -26.88 0.79 8.43
N GLY A 137 -27.44 -0.08 9.23
CA GLY A 137 -27.69 -1.46 8.88
C GLY A 137 -28.95 -1.99 9.57
N TYR A 138 -29.55 -2.95 8.93
CA TYR A 138 -30.73 -3.63 9.42
C TYR A 138 -30.57 -5.13 9.24
N GLN A 139 -30.91 -5.87 10.30
CA GLN A 139 -30.96 -7.32 10.30
C GLN A 139 -32.35 -7.78 10.70
N HIS A 140 -32.90 -8.75 9.95
CA HIS A 140 -34.17 -9.39 10.25
C HIS A 140 -34.01 -10.90 10.29
N THR A 141 -34.37 -11.51 11.41
CA THR A 141 -34.38 -12.96 11.61
C THR A 141 -35.77 -13.51 11.30
N PHE A 142 -35.97 -14.09 10.12
CA PHE A 142 -37.25 -14.71 9.75
C PHE A 142 -37.57 -15.90 10.63
N ASN A 143 -36.57 -16.76 10.85
CA ASN A 143 -36.62 -17.95 11.66
C ASN A 143 -35.19 -18.36 12.11
N ALA A 144 -35.07 -19.49 12.85
CA ALA A 144 -33.77 -19.95 13.35
C ALA A 144 -32.71 -20.24 12.27
N HIS A 145 -33.10 -20.28 11.01
CA HIS A 145 -32.24 -20.69 9.90
C HIS A 145 -32.02 -19.57 8.84
N THR A 146 -32.84 -18.50 8.86
CA THR A 146 -32.86 -17.52 7.78
C THR A 146 -32.74 -16.11 8.34
N LEU A 147 -31.71 -15.40 7.86
CA LEU A 147 -31.36 -14.04 8.20
C LEU A 147 -31.30 -13.17 6.94
N LEU A 148 -31.91 -11.98 6.98
CA LEU A 148 -31.76 -10.90 6.02
C LEU A 148 -30.85 -9.83 6.61
N THR A 149 -29.90 -9.30 5.83
CA THR A 149 -29.13 -8.10 6.17
C THR A 149 -29.26 -7.06 5.08
N ILE A 150 -29.38 -5.78 5.44
CA ILE A 150 -29.42 -4.63 4.53
C ILE A 150 -28.50 -3.56 5.11
N ASN A 151 -27.45 -3.21 4.39
CA ASN A 151 -26.39 -2.32 4.83
C ASN A 151 -26.16 -1.19 3.80
N PRO A 152 -26.95 -0.11 3.83
CA PRO A 152 -26.62 1.08 3.07
C PRO A 152 -25.44 1.81 3.69
N TYR A 153 -24.73 2.61 2.90
CA TYR A 153 -23.64 3.44 3.39
C TYR A 153 -23.42 4.67 2.52
N ILE A 154 -22.84 5.69 3.12
CA ILE A 154 -22.26 6.84 2.45
C ILE A 154 -20.92 7.16 3.07
N ARG A 155 -19.90 7.40 2.24
CA ARG A 155 -18.54 7.75 2.66
C ARG A 155 -17.96 8.80 1.75
N LYS A 156 -17.38 9.84 2.35
CA LYS A 156 -16.60 10.85 1.62
C LYS A 156 -15.16 10.81 2.11
N ASP A 157 -14.23 10.69 1.17
CA ASP A 157 -12.81 10.87 1.37
C ASP A 157 -12.36 12.11 0.59
N GLN A 158 -11.60 12.98 1.25
CA GLN A 158 -10.99 14.16 0.64
C GLN A 158 -9.50 14.13 0.91
N PHE A 159 -8.74 14.13 -0.16
CA PHE A 159 -7.28 14.18 -0.17
C PHE A 159 -6.82 15.54 -0.70
N ASN A 160 -5.93 16.20 0.02
CA ASN A 160 -5.27 17.43 -0.44
C ASN A 160 -3.77 17.29 -0.27
N TYR A 161 -3.04 17.60 -1.33
CA TYR A 161 -1.60 17.79 -1.33
C TYR A 161 -1.31 19.27 -1.57
N TYR A 162 -0.49 19.83 -0.70
CA TYR A 162 -0.11 21.25 -0.72
C TYR A 162 1.37 21.36 -1.08
N PRO A 163 1.72 22.16 -2.09
CA PRO A 163 3.11 22.47 -2.42
C PRO A 163 3.77 23.31 -1.32
N SER A 164 5.06 23.52 -1.45
CA SER A 164 5.79 24.50 -0.67
C SER A 164 5.19 25.91 -0.84
N ARG A 165 5.40 26.78 0.15
CA ARG A 165 4.90 28.17 0.09
C ARG A 165 5.54 28.96 -1.04
N ASP A 166 6.86 28.79 -1.23
CA ASP A 166 7.55 29.23 -2.43
C ASP A 166 7.56 28.05 -3.41
N PRO A 167 6.93 28.18 -4.58
CA PRO A 167 6.93 27.11 -5.58
C PRO A 167 8.33 26.67 -6.02
N PHE A 168 9.31 27.56 -5.95
CA PHE A 168 10.69 27.28 -6.36
C PHE A 168 11.50 26.50 -5.32
N ASP A 169 10.97 26.31 -4.12
CA ASP A 169 11.53 25.35 -3.16
C ASP A 169 11.25 23.89 -3.58
N ASP A 170 10.17 23.67 -4.35
CA ASP A 170 9.81 22.33 -4.87
C ASP A 170 10.62 22.02 -6.13
N THR A 171 11.39 20.94 -6.14
CA THR A 171 12.17 20.50 -7.31
C THR A 171 11.87 19.03 -7.63
N PRO A 172 11.79 18.65 -8.90
CA PRO A 172 11.94 19.46 -10.12
C PRO A 172 10.69 20.26 -10.51
N ALA A 173 9.57 20.09 -9.80
CA ALA A 173 8.30 20.74 -10.10
C ALA A 173 7.47 20.97 -8.85
N THR A 174 6.76 22.10 -8.81
CA THR A 174 5.72 22.34 -7.82
C THR A 174 4.41 21.70 -8.24
N GLN A 175 3.65 21.17 -7.29
CA GLN A 175 2.41 20.44 -7.54
C GLN A 175 1.37 20.70 -6.45
N SER A 176 0.12 20.76 -6.86
CA SER A 176 -1.01 20.78 -5.95
C SER A 176 -2.04 19.74 -6.36
N GLN A 177 -2.69 19.12 -5.39
CA GLN A 177 -3.78 18.20 -5.66
C GLN A 177 -4.92 18.37 -4.66
N SER A 178 -6.16 18.36 -5.16
CA SER A 178 -7.37 18.21 -4.35
C SER A 178 -8.27 17.18 -4.99
N ARG A 179 -8.48 16.09 -4.30
CA ARG A 179 -9.21 14.92 -4.79
C ARG A 179 -10.33 14.57 -3.80
N GLN A 180 -11.52 14.29 -4.32
CA GLN A 180 -12.65 13.84 -3.53
C GLN A 180 -13.27 12.58 -4.11
N LEU A 181 -13.56 11.62 -3.24
CA LEU A 181 -14.33 10.42 -3.55
C LEU A 181 -15.57 10.41 -2.66
N LEU A 182 -16.75 10.50 -3.26
CA LEU A 182 -18.02 10.30 -2.58
C LEU A 182 -18.57 8.94 -3.00
N ASN A 183 -18.53 8.00 -2.07
CA ASN A 183 -19.03 6.63 -2.25
C ASN A 183 -20.37 6.50 -1.53
N TRP A 184 -21.37 5.96 -2.19
CA TRP A 184 -22.60 5.55 -1.56
C TRP A 184 -23.14 4.28 -2.21
N GLY A 185 -23.82 3.49 -1.43
CA GLY A 185 -24.34 2.22 -1.94
C GLY A 185 -25.16 1.48 -0.91
N VAL A 186 -25.60 0.31 -1.33
CA VAL A 186 -26.32 -0.64 -0.47
C VAL A 186 -25.88 -2.06 -0.80
N ARG A 187 -25.63 -2.81 0.27
CA ARG A 187 -25.45 -4.25 0.19
C ARG A 187 -26.61 -4.90 0.95
N ALA A 188 -27.25 -5.85 0.30
CA ALA A 188 -28.32 -6.65 0.92
C ALA A 188 -28.09 -8.12 0.61
N ASP A 189 -28.26 -8.96 1.61
CA ASP A 189 -28.11 -10.41 1.45
C ASP A 189 -29.05 -11.20 2.38
N VAL A 190 -29.38 -12.41 1.91
CA VAL A 190 -30.09 -13.42 2.67
C VAL A 190 -29.17 -14.61 2.87
N SER A 191 -29.04 -15.04 4.11
CA SER A 191 -28.34 -16.26 4.49
C SER A 191 -29.35 -17.26 5.02
N THR A 192 -29.31 -18.52 4.55
CA THR A 192 -30.20 -19.56 5.05
C THR A 192 -29.47 -20.91 5.14
N THR A 193 -29.67 -21.60 6.25
CA THR A 193 -29.13 -22.95 6.48
C THR A 193 -30.25 -23.96 6.38
N THR A 194 -30.09 -24.96 5.51
CA THR A 194 -31.07 -26.04 5.34
C THR A 194 -30.37 -27.38 5.14
N GLY A 195 -30.54 -28.29 6.08
CA GLY A 195 -29.90 -29.61 6.05
C GLY A 195 -28.36 -29.51 5.99
N ARG A 196 -27.76 -29.80 4.83
CA ARG A 196 -26.32 -29.79 4.60
C ARG A 196 -25.83 -28.51 3.89
N HIS A 197 -26.73 -27.62 3.54
CA HIS A 197 -26.51 -26.44 2.73
C HIS A 197 -26.49 -25.18 3.59
N ASN A 198 -25.53 -24.31 3.36
CA ASN A 198 -25.48 -22.97 3.90
C ASN A 198 -25.45 -21.98 2.73
N LEU A 199 -26.62 -21.52 2.34
CA LEU A 199 -26.86 -20.67 1.18
C LEU A 199 -26.73 -19.21 1.56
N LYS A 200 -26.04 -18.43 0.73
CA LYS A 200 -26.01 -16.96 0.82
C LYS A 200 -26.17 -16.37 -0.58
N TYR A 201 -27.07 -15.42 -0.73
CA TYR A 201 -27.26 -14.69 -1.98
C TYR A 201 -27.61 -13.23 -1.71
N GLY A 202 -27.19 -12.37 -2.59
CA GLY A 202 -27.38 -10.94 -2.39
C GLY A 202 -26.96 -10.08 -3.54
N VAL A 203 -27.04 -8.78 -3.27
CA VAL A 203 -26.71 -7.70 -4.19
C VAL A 203 -25.78 -6.70 -3.52
N ASP A 204 -24.93 -6.07 -4.33
CA ASP A 204 -24.03 -4.99 -3.91
C ASP A 204 -24.07 -3.90 -4.99
N LEU A 205 -24.70 -2.77 -4.66
CA LEU A 205 -24.92 -1.66 -5.58
C LEU A 205 -24.18 -0.45 -5.03
N LYS A 206 -23.27 0.12 -5.80
CA LYS A 206 -22.50 1.30 -5.36
C LYS A 206 -22.27 2.30 -6.48
N GLN A 207 -22.20 3.57 -6.12
CA GLN A 207 -21.73 4.64 -6.97
C GLN A 207 -20.57 5.36 -6.29
N THR A 208 -19.54 5.68 -7.05
CA THR A 208 -18.43 6.54 -6.65
C THR A 208 -18.42 7.77 -7.53
N ARG A 209 -18.56 8.94 -6.93
CA ARG A 209 -18.32 10.21 -7.62
C ARG A 209 -16.89 10.64 -7.38
N LEU A 210 -16.13 10.77 -8.46
CA LEU A 210 -14.77 11.29 -8.47
C LEU A 210 -14.80 12.79 -8.77
N LEU A 211 -13.94 13.54 -8.07
CA LEU A 211 -13.56 14.91 -8.39
C LEU A 211 -12.06 15.04 -8.21
N GLU A 212 -11.36 15.46 -9.26
CA GLU A 212 -9.92 15.63 -9.27
C GLU A 212 -9.55 17.03 -9.75
N ASN A 213 -8.77 17.75 -8.94
CA ASN A 213 -8.12 19.00 -9.30
C ASN A 213 -6.62 18.80 -9.13
N PHE A 214 -5.86 19.24 -10.10
CA PHE A 214 -4.41 19.08 -10.12
C PHE A 214 -3.76 20.32 -10.72
N GLY A 215 -2.67 20.79 -10.12
CA GLY A 215 -1.83 21.85 -10.61
C GLY A 215 -0.38 21.40 -10.69
N PHE A 216 0.35 21.86 -11.71
CA PHE A 216 1.73 21.48 -11.97
C PHE A 216 2.51 22.63 -12.62
N GLY A 217 3.78 22.80 -12.23
CA GLY A 217 4.69 23.73 -12.88
C GLY A 217 6.15 23.35 -12.63
N ILE A 218 6.99 23.41 -13.66
CA ILE A 218 8.42 23.12 -13.57
C ILE A 218 9.11 24.28 -12.85
N THR A 219 9.93 23.96 -11.88
CA THR A 219 10.64 24.91 -11.00
C THR A 219 12.16 24.75 -11.06
N ASP A 220 12.64 23.66 -11.66
CA ASP A 220 14.05 23.42 -11.92
C ASP A 220 14.38 23.73 -13.38
N PRO A 221 15.23 24.76 -13.66
CA PRO A 221 15.56 25.13 -15.02
C PRO A 221 16.39 24.08 -15.77
N THR A 222 16.96 23.09 -15.08
CA THR A 222 17.69 22.00 -15.72
C THR A 222 16.75 20.86 -16.18
N PHE A 223 15.55 20.75 -15.59
CA PHE A 223 14.63 19.64 -15.82
C PHE A 223 14.18 19.49 -17.28
N ASN A 224 13.86 20.59 -17.97
CA ASN A 224 13.49 20.63 -19.40
C ASN A 224 14.39 21.59 -20.16
N SER A 225 15.70 21.49 -19.96
CA SER A 225 16.65 22.41 -20.60
C SER A 225 16.71 22.18 -22.10
N PRO A 226 16.64 23.27 -22.91
CA PRO A 226 16.84 23.17 -24.36
C PRO A 226 18.31 22.92 -24.75
N CYS A 227 19.27 23.11 -23.84
CA CYS A 227 20.70 23.04 -24.11
C CYS A 227 21.41 22.11 -23.10
N ILE A 228 22.44 21.44 -23.58
CA ILE A 228 23.36 20.62 -22.78
C ILE A 228 24.80 21.08 -23.01
N ASP A 229 25.67 20.82 -22.06
CA ASP A 229 27.11 21.01 -22.23
C ASP A 229 27.76 19.86 -23.03
N ALA A 230 29.09 19.89 -23.18
CA ALA A 230 29.84 18.87 -23.91
C ALA A 230 29.80 17.47 -23.23
N SER A 231 29.48 17.41 -21.93
CA SER A 231 29.32 16.17 -21.16
C SER A 231 27.90 15.62 -21.19
N GLY A 232 26.93 16.36 -21.77
CA GLY A 232 25.52 16.01 -21.79
C GLY A 232 24.73 16.54 -20.58
N ALA A 233 25.36 17.34 -19.71
CA ALA A 233 24.67 17.92 -18.56
C ALA A 233 23.75 19.08 -18.98
N ALA A 234 22.53 19.12 -18.44
CA ALA A 234 21.52 20.14 -18.74
C ALA A 234 21.94 21.52 -18.26
N ILE A 235 21.73 22.55 -19.10
CA ILE A 235 22.07 23.96 -18.80
C ILE A 235 20.86 24.64 -18.17
N GLY A 236 21.00 25.11 -16.93
CA GLY A 236 19.94 25.77 -16.16
C GLY A 236 19.78 27.28 -16.43
N ASP A 237 20.11 27.78 -17.63
CA ASP A 237 19.91 29.18 -17.98
C ASP A 237 18.46 29.46 -18.41
N PRO A 238 17.69 30.25 -17.65
CA PRO A 238 16.30 30.60 -17.99
C PRO A 238 16.13 31.39 -19.30
N ALA A 239 17.20 32.07 -19.78
CA ALA A 239 17.14 32.82 -21.03
C ALA A 239 17.10 31.91 -22.27
N LEU A 240 17.55 30.67 -22.12
CA LEU A 240 17.54 29.66 -23.18
C LEU A 240 16.17 28.94 -23.22
N THR A 241 15.38 29.20 -24.24
CA THR A 241 14.03 28.68 -24.41
C THR A 241 13.87 27.77 -25.64
N ASN A 242 14.91 27.68 -26.47
CA ASN A 242 14.87 26.90 -27.71
C ASN A 242 16.25 26.29 -28.04
N PRO A 243 16.32 25.05 -28.52
CA PRO A 243 17.57 24.38 -28.91
C PRO A 243 18.41 25.17 -29.96
N SER A 244 17.78 25.98 -30.81
CA SER A 244 18.49 26.80 -31.79
C SER A 244 19.37 27.92 -31.17
N GLN A 245 19.16 28.27 -29.90
CA GLN A 245 19.93 29.30 -29.19
C GLN A 245 21.25 28.74 -28.60
N CYS A 246 21.36 27.41 -28.47
CA CYS A 246 22.44 26.78 -27.74
C CYS A 246 23.82 27.04 -28.35
N ALA A 247 23.96 26.94 -29.69
CA ALA A 247 25.22 27.15 -30.37
C ALA A 247 25.76 28.59 -30.17
N ALA A 248 24.90 29.60 -30.18
CA ALA A 248 25.26 30.97 -29.92
C ALA A 248 25.72 31.21 -28.46
N ALA A 249 25.21 30.41 -27.52
CA ALA A 249 25.58 30.42 -26.12
C ALA A 249 26.80 29.51 -25.79
N GLY A 250 27.35 28.81 -26.77
CA GLY A 250 28.49 27.90 -26.58
C GLY A 250 28.13 26.51 -26.08
N PHE A 251 26.85 26.11 -26.22
CA PHE A 251 26.31 24.84 -25.78
C PHE A 251 25.83 23.97 -26.95
N GLN A 252 25.47 22.71 -26.68
CA GLN A 252 24.88 21.82 -27.66
C GLN A 252 23.35 21.82 -27.53
N PRO A 253 22.59 21.62 -28.64
CA PRO A 253 21.14 21.42 -28.60
C PRO A 253 20.77 20.13 -27.85
N ASN A 254 19.80 20.22 -26.93
CA ASN A 254 19.24 19.05 -26.25
C ASN A 254 18.09 18.50 -27.08
N THR A 255 18.40 17.76 -28.15
CA THR A 255 17.43 17.18 -29.08
C THR A 255 17.60 15.66 -29.16
N ALA A 256 16.58 14.96 -29.62
CA ALA A 256 16.63 13.49 -29.77
C ALA A 256 17.73 13.00 -30.70
N ASP A 257 18.19 13.85 -31.64
CA ASP A 257 19.26 13.51 -32.58
C ASP A 257 20.67 13.75 -31.97
N ASN A 258 20.76 14.36 -30.79
CA ASN A 258 22.04 14.54 -30.10
C ASN A 258 22.38 13.33 -29.26
N PRO A 259 23.46 12.57 -29.55
CA PRO A 259 23.80 11.37 -28.81
C PRO A 259 24.15 11.61 -27.34
N ASN A 260 24.47 12.85 -26.96
CA ASN A 260 24.77 13.23 -25.58
C ASN A 260 23.51 13.60 -24.79
N ALA A 261 22.34 13.71 -25.43
CA ALA A 261 21.08 14.07 -24.78
C ALA A 261 20.45 12.85 -24.10
N SER A 262 20.48 12.78 -22.78
CA SER A 262 19.84 11.71 -22.00
C SER A 262 18.32 11.94 -21.86
N ALA A 263 17.88 13.20 -21.82
CA ALA A 263 16.47 13.61 -21.71
C ALA A 263 16.24 14.80 -22.68
N PRO A 264 15.81 14.53 -23.93
CA PRO A 264 15.61 15.57 -24.92
C PRO A 264 14.59 16.62 -24.49
N PHE A 265 14.83 17.87 -24.86
CA PHE A 265 13.93 18.99 -24.61
C PHE A 265 12.55 18.76 -25.21
N SER A 266 11.51 18.98 -24.41
CA SER A 266 10.11 18.93 -24.82
C SER A 266 9.53 20.35 -24.96
N PRO A 267 9.22 20.82 -26.16
CA PRO A 267 8.61 22.15 -26.37
C PRO A 267 7.25 22.31 -25.66
N SER A 268 6.49 21.23 -25.49
CA SER A 268 5.19 21.25 -24.81
C SER A 268 5.31 21.54 -23.31
N LEU A 269 6.41 21.18 -22.68
CA LEU A 269 6.67 21.47 -21.27
C LEU A 269 7.06 22.92 -21.02
N LEU A 270 7.55 23.64 -22.03
CA LEU A 270 7.94 25.06 -21.90
C LEU A 270 6.76 25.94 -21.44
N LEU A 271 5.53 25.60 -21.84
CA LEU A 271 4.33 26.33 -21.41
C LEU A 271 4.13 26.30 -19.90
N TYR A 272 4.68 25.28 -19.23
CA TYR A 272 4.54 25.02 -17.80
C TYR A 272 5.85 25.18 -17.03
N ASP A 273 6.89 25.70 -17.70
CA ASP A 273 8.19 25.97 -17.08
C ASP A 273 8.18 27.37 -16.45
N LEU A 274 7.98 27.41 -15.14
CA LEU A 274 7.91 28.66 -14.37
C LEU A 274 9.24 29.40 -14.37
N THR A 275 10.35 28.70 -14.55
CA THR A 275 11.70 29.33 -14.62
C THR A 275 11.89 30.10 -15.90
N ARG A 276 11.10 29.80 -16.96
CA ARG A 276 11.16 30.41 -18.29
C ARG A 276 9.90 31.21 -18.63
N GLY A 277 9.16 31.66 -17.61
CA GLY A 277 7.96 32.50 -17.78
C GLY A 277 6.71 31.74 -18.21
N GLY A 278 6.70 30.43 -18.07
CA GLY A 278 5.50 29.59 -18.22
C GLY A 278 4.47 29.82 -17.10
N SER A 279 3.36 29.09 -17.15
CA SER A 279 2.28 29.18 -16.18
C SER A 279 1.94 27.79 -15.63
N LEU A 280 1.23 27.73 -14.50
CA LEU A 280 0.80 26.46 -13.95
C LEU A 280 -0.17 25.74 -14.91
N PHE A 281 0.11 24.48 -15.18
CA PHE A 281 -0.88 23.55 -15.72
C PHE A 281 -2.00 23.35 -14.69
N ALA A 282 -3.24 23.35 -15.13
CA ALA A 282 -4.40 23.10 -14.29
C ALA A 282 -5.31 22.06 -14.93
N PHE A 283 -5.68 21.07 -14.14
CA PHE A 283 -6.64 20.05 -14.54
C PHE A 283 -7.83 20.04 -13.57
N HIS A 284 -9.02 19.89 -14.12
CA HIS A 284 -10.26 19.66 -13.38
C HIS A 284 -11.06 18.57 -14.03
N GLY A 285 -11.37 17.50 -13.28
CA GLY A 285 -12.14 16.37 -13.75
C GLY A 285 -13.21 15.94 -12.75
N THR A 286 -14.36 15.53 -13.23
CA THR A 286 -15.40 14.88 -12.42
C THR A 286 -16.06 13.77 -13.21
N HIS A 287 -16.30 12.63 -12.55
CA HIS A 287 -16.97 11.48 -13.17
C HIS A 287 -17.68 10.62 -12.14
N ASN A 288 -18.72 9.90 -12.57
CA ASN A 288 -19.41 8.92 -11.75
C ASN A 288 -19.08 7.51 -12.23
N ILE A 289 -18.74 6.64 -11.28
CA ILE A 289 -18.51 5.22 -11.52
C ILE A 289 -19.62 4.45 -10.83
N ASN A 290 -20.40 3.68 -11.61
CA ASN A 290 -21.44 2.82 -11.08
C ASN A 290 -20.96 1.36 -11.11
N GLN A 291 -21.23 0.64 -10.05
CA GLN A 291 -20.87 -0.78 -9.92
C GLN A 291 -22.09 -1.53 -9.38
N TYR A 292 -22.44 -2.62 -10.05
CA TYR A 292 -23.58 -3.46 -9.73
C TYR A 292 -23.10 -4.89 -9.62
N ALA A 293 -23.41 -5.56 -8.52
CA ALA A 293 -23.06 -6.96 -8.34
C ALA A 293 -24.23 -7.78 -7.83
N PHE A 294 -24.34 -9.00 -8.36
CA PHE A 294 -25.24 -10.04 -7.90
C PHE A 294 -24.42 -11.27 -7.54
N TYR A 295 -24.71 -11.91 -6.42
CA TYR A 295 -23.96 -13.09 -6.00
C TYR A 295 -24.83 -14.14 -5.34
N GLY A 296 -24.41 -15.39 -5.49
CA GLY A 296 -24.96 -16.54 -4.80
C GLY A 296 -23.87 -17.54 -4.47
N GLN A 297 -23.97 -18.17 -3.31
CA GLN A 297 -23.00 -19.14 -2.82
C GLN A 297 -23.71 -20.21 -2.00
N ASP A 298 -23.22 -21.44 -2.11
CA ASP A 298 -23.60 -22.56 -1.26
C ASP A 298 -22.35 -23.21 -0.64
N GLU A 299 -22.40 -23.41 0.66
CA GLU A 299 -21.42 -24.22 1.40
C GLU A 299 -22.10 -25.54 1.81
N ILE A 300 -21.62 -26.65 1.24
CA ILE A 300 -22.23 -27.98 1.40
C ILE A 300 -21.33 -28.83 2.26
N THR A 301 -21.84 -29.33 3.38
CA THR A 301 -21.14 -30.29 4.24
C THR A 301 -21.67 -31.70 4.03
N ALA A 302 -20.82 -32.62 3.54
CA ALA A 302 -21.17 -34.02 3.25
C ALA A 302 -20.14 -34.95 3.90
N GLY A 303 -20.44 -35.43 5.09
CA GLY A 303 -19.54 -36.29 5.86
C GLY A 303 -18.27 -35.56 6.27
N ASN A 304 -17.13 -35.95 5.69
CA ASN A 304 -15.84 -35.31 5.90
C ASN A 304 -15.49 -34.27 4.81
N PHE A 305 -16.31 -34.14 3.78
CA PHE A 305 -16.16 -33.17 2.72
C PHE A 305 -16.87 -31.86 3.05
N SER A 306 -16.26 -30.76 2.69
CA SER A 306 -16.88 -29.44 2.58
C SER A 306 -16.66 -28.93 1.15
N PHE A 307 -17.75 -28.55 0.50
CA PHE A 307 -17.72 -27.95 -0.84
C PHE A 307 -18.21 -26.52 -0.75
N LYS A 308 -17.59 -25.65 -1.50
CA LYS A 308 -18.02 -24.25 -1.68
C LYS A 308 -18.21 -24.02 -3.17
N VAL A 309 -19.41 -23.58 -3.56
CA VAL A 309 -19.76 -23.25 -4.94
C VAL A 309 -20.38 -21.86 -4.93
N GLY A 310 -19.83 -20.93 -5.68
CA GLY A 310 -20.33 -19.57 -5.74
C GLY A 310 -20.19 -18.97 -7.13
N LEU A 311 -21.06 -18.04 -7.42
CA LEU A 311 -21.01 -17.21 -8.61
C LEU A 311 -21.30 -15.76 -8.22
N ARG A 312 -20.46 -14.84 -8.71
CA ARG A 312 -20.70 -13.39 -8.64
C ARG A 312 -20.66 -12.83 -10.05
N LEU A 313 -21.54 -11.91 -10.34
CA LEU A 313 -21.59 -11.16 -11.60
C LEU A 313 -21.46 -9.68 -11.26
N ASP A 314 -20.39 -9.05 -11.72
CA ASP A 314 -20.17 -7.62 -11.57
C ASP A 314 -20.31 -6.90 -12.91
N ARG A 315 -20.90 -5.71 -12.88
CA ARG A 315 -20.87 -4.74 -13.96
C ARG A 315 -20.24 -3.45 -13.45
N TYR A 316 -19.18 -3.04 -14.09
CA TYR A 316 -18.53 -1.74 -13.93
C TYR A 316 -18.98 -0.83 -15.08
N ASP A 317 -19.38 0.38 -14.74
CA ASP A 317 -19.78 1.43 -15.67
C ASP A 317 -19.15 2.77 -15.20
N GLY A 318 -18.00 3.08 -15.77
CA GLY A 318 -17.15 4.22 -15.45
C GLY A 318 -16.57 4.82 -16.72
N LEU A 319 -15.25 5.03 -16.80
CA LEU A 319 -14.58 5.49 -18.02
C LEU A 319 -14.74 4.49 -19.17
N VAL A 320 -14.91 3.24 -18.82
CA VAL A 320 -15.29 2.14 -19.72
C VAL A 320 -16.38 1.31 -19.06
N SER A 321 -17.14 0.55 -19.88
CA SER A 321 -18.15 -0.38 -19.36
C SER A 321 -17.72 -1.82 -19.58
N LYS A 322 -17.75 -2.65 -18.52
CA LYS A 322 -17.38 -4.06 -18.58
C LYS A 322 -18.17 -4.90 -17.58
N THR A 323 -18.49 -6.12 -17.98
CA THR A 323 -19.18 -7.10 -17.13
C THR A 323 -18.29 -8.31 -16.92
N GLY A 324 -18.24 -8.83 -15.69
CA GLY A 324 -17.34 -9.91 -15.31
C GLY A 324 -18.00 -11.01 -14.48
N PRO A 325 -18.20 -12.23 -15.04
CA PRO A 325 -18.59 -13.38 -14.23
C PRO A 325 -17.41 -13.92 -13.41
N GLN A 326 -17.67 -14.25 -12.15
CA GLN A 326 -16.67 -14.65 -11.16
C GLN A 326 -17.08 -15.96 -10.47
N PRO A 327 -16.85 -17.12 -11.11
CA PRO A 327 -17.04 -18.42 -10.46
C PRO A 327 -16.03 -18.60 -9.33
N ARG A 328 -16.48 -19.29 -8.27
CA ARG A 328 -15.69 -19.64 -7.08
C ARG A 328 -16.00 -21.04 -6.66
N LEU A 329 -14.98 -21.86 -6.54
CA LEU A 329 -15.08 -23.26 -6.23
C LEU A 329 -14.10 -23.60 -5.11
N GLY A 330 -14.51 -24.41 -4.16
CA GLY A 330 -13.65 -24.90 -3.10
C GLY A 330 -14.04 -26.31 -2.67
N ILE A 331 -13.06 -27.08 -2.29
CA ILE A 331 -13.21 -28.38 -1.69
C ILE A 331 -12.25 -28.53 -0.52
N ALA A 332 -12.72 -29.09 0.57
CA ALA A 332 -11.88 -29.52 1.67
C ALA A 332 -12.29 -30.92 2.14
N TYR A 333 -11.30 -31.70 2.55
CA TYR A 333 -11.51 -33.01 3.14
C TYR A 333 -10.83 -33.11 4.51
N ASN A 334 -11.60 -33.49 5.52
CA ASN A 334 -11.13 -33.59 6.90
C ASN A 334 -10.90 -35.08 7.28
N PHE A 335 -9.61 -35.45 7.39
CA PHE A 335 -9.19 -36.76 7.94
C PHE A 335 -9.24 -36.72 9.47
N LYS A 336 -10.41 -36.91 10.05
CA LYS A 336 -10.65 -36.79 11.51
C LYS A 336 -9.68 -37.62 12.36
N ARG A 337 -9.26 -38.80 11.84
CA ARG A 337 -8.37 -39.74 12.56
C ARG A 337 -6.95 -39.14 12.74
N THR A 338 -6.47 -38.42 11.77
CA THR A 338 -5.11 -37.85 11.76
C THR A 338 -5.10 -36.38 12.15
N GLY A 339 -6.27 -35.71 12.18
CA GLY A 339 -6.34 -34.26 12.37
C GLY A 339 -5.83 -33.46 11.18
N THR A 340 -5.95 -34.02 9.96
CA THR A 340 -5.46 -33.41 8.71
C THR A 340 -6.62 -32.89 7.90
N VAL A 341 -6.52 -31.66 7.39
CA VAL A 341 -7.44 -31.10 6.40
C VAL A 341 -6.65 -30.81 5.12
N LEU A 342 -7.10 -31.37 4.00
CA LEU A 342 -6.62 -31.00 2.67
C LEU A 342 -7.63 -30.08 2.02
N ARG A 343 -7.19 -29.07 1.30
CA ARG A 343 -8.06 -28.10 0.64
C ARG A 343 -7.52 -27.68 -0.74
N ALA A 344 -8.45 -27.45 -1.67
CA ALA A 344 -8.17 -26.84 -2.95
C ALA A 344 -9.28 -25.86 -3.30
N ALA A 345 -8.93 -24.76 -3.97
CA ALA A 345 -9.90 -23.74 -4.33
C ALA A 345 -9.50 -23.02 -5.62
N TYR A 346 -10.50 -22.58 -6.35
CA TYR A 346 -10.39 -21.71 -7.52
C TYR A 346 -11.33 -20.52 -7.37
N ALA A 347 -10.85 -19.33 -7.72
CA ALA A 347 -11.68 -18.15 -7.85
C ALA A 347 -11.25 -17.32 -9.07
N ARG A 348 -12.24 -16.80 -9.78
CA ARG A 348 -12.04 -15.69 -10.70
C ARG A 348 -12.54 -14.42 -10.02
N THR A 349 -11.75 -13.36 -10.04
CA THR A 349 -12.10 -12.04 -9.50
C THR A 349 -12.08 -11.01 -10.62
N PHE A 350 -13.11 -10.18 -10.67
CA PHE A 350 -13.19 -9.00 -11.54
C PHE A 350 -12.59 -7.82 -10.77
N GLU A 351 -11.52 -7.24 -11.30
CA GLU A 351 -10.80 -6.13 -10.67
C GLU A 351 -11.10 -4.84 -11.40
N THR A 352 -11.50 -3.81 -10.66
CA THR A 352 -11.77 -2.49 -11.22
C THR A 352 -10.56 -1.57 -11.07
N PRO A 353 -10.36 -0.58 -11.95
CA PRO A 353 -9.28 0.39 -11.85
C PRO A 353 -9.25 1.09 -10.48
N TYR A 354 -8.05 1.47 -10.03
CA TYR A 354 -7.90 2.34 -8.87
C TYR A 354 -8.51 3.71 -9.18
N ASN A 355 -9.20 4.28 -8.19
CA ASN A 355 -9.83 5.59 -8.33
C ASN A 355 -8.85 6.76 -8.09
N GLU A 356 -7.62 6.46 -7.73
CA GLU A 356 -6.59 7.46 -7.44
C GLU A 356 -6.04 8.08 -8.72
N ASN A 357 -6.28 9.37 -8.91
CA ASN A 357 -5.89 10.13 -10.12
C ASN A 357 -6.32 9.45 -11.44
N LEU A 358 -7.42 8.71 -11.41
CA LEU A 358 -7.91 7.96 -12.54
C LEU A 358 -8.31 8.88 -13.72
N LEU A 359 -8.95 10.02 -13.42
CA LEU A 359 -9.36 10.97 -14.44
C LEU A 359 -8.15 11.67 -15.05
N LEU A 360 -7.19 12.07 -14.23
CA LEU A 360 -5.94 12.66 -14.69
C LEU A 360 -5.16 11.71 -15.61
N ALA A 361 -5.01 10.44 -15.18
CA ALA A 361 -4.32 9.40 -15.96
C ALA A 361 -5.01 9.04 -17.27
N SER A 362 -6.35 9.16 -17.32
CA SER A 362 -7.16 8.81 -18.48
C SER A 362 -7.55 10.01 -19.35
N ALA A 363 -7.11 11.23 -18.97
CA ALA A 363 -7.46 12.44 -19.70
C ALA A 363 -6.82 12.47 -21.09
N THR A 364 -7.65 12.54 -22.13
CA THR A 364 -7.25 12.60 -23.54
C THR A 364 -7.63 13.94 -24.17
N GLY A 365 -6.92 14.34 -25.23
CA GLY A 365 -7.22 15.54 -26.00
C GLY A 365 -6.74 16.85 -25.37
N ALA A 366 -7.28 17.97 -25.83
CA ALA A 366 -6.90 19.31 -25.38
C ALA A 366 -7.22 19.48 -23.88
N GLY A 367 -6.24 19.77 -23.05
CA GLY A 367 -6.33 19.85 -21.61
C GLY A 367 -5.94 18.57 -20.87
N GLY A 368 -5.65 17.46 -21.57
CA GLY A 368 -5.15 16.23 -20.97
C GLY A 368 -3.66 16.26 -20.65
N LEU A 369 -3.27 15.63 -19.54
CA LEU A 369 -1.88 15.58 -19.10
C LEU A 369 -0.99 14.86 -20.12
N ALA A 370 -1.45 13.73 -20.65
CA ALA A 370 -0.70 12.91 -21.59
C ALA A 370 -0.27 13.69 -22.83
N GLN A 371 -1.22 14.31 -23.49
CA GLN A 371 -0.99 14.93 -24.80
C GLN A 371 -0.40 16.34 -24.70
N ASN A 372 -0.85 17.13 -23.71
CA ASN A 372 -0.45 18.52 -23.60
C ASN A 372 0.85 18.73 -22.82
N VAL A 373 1.14 17.84 -21.86
CA VAL A 373 2.34 17.98 -21.01
C VAL A 373 3.46 17.05 -21.48
N PHE A 374 3.14 15.79 -21.79
CA PHE A 374 4.18 14.79 -22.09
C PHE A 374 4.27 14.36 -23.54
N GLY A 375 3.38 14.82 -24.41
CA GLY A 375 3.34 14.39 -25.82
C GLY A 375 3.10 12.89 -25.99
N SER A 376 2.61 12.22 -24.95
CA SER A 376 2.33 10.79 -24.94
C SER A 376 0.85 10.49 -25.20
N SER A 377 0.48 9.22 -25.38
CA SER A 377 -0.91 8.81 -25.50
C SER A 377 -1.46 8.40 -24.13
N SER A 378 -2.76 8.55 -23.96
CA SER A 378 -3.50 8.02 -22.81
C SER A 378 -4.51 7.00 -23.29
N VAL A 379 -4.60 5.88 -22.58
CA VAL A 379 -5.57 4.81 -22.82
C VAL A 379 -6.37 4.59 -21.55
N PRO A 380 -7.72 4.60 -21.61
CA PRO A 380 -8.54 4.32 -20.44
C PRO A 380 -8.18 2.96 -19.83
N ILE A 381 -8.04 2.93 -18.51
CA ILE A 381 -7.72 1.70 -17.80
C ILE A 381 -8.99 0.84 -17.72
N GLU A 382 -8.93 -0.35 -18.31
CA GLU A 382 -10.03 -1.30 -18.30
C GLU A 382 -10.04 -2.19 -17.06
N PRO A 383 -11.22 -2.62 -16.58
CA PRO A 383 -11.31 -3.67 -15.57
C PRO A 383 -10.57 -4.95 -15.98
N GLY A 384 -9.81 -5.50 -15.05
CA GLY A 384 -9.03 -6.72 -15.22
C GLY A 384 -9.71 -7.97 -14.66
N PHE A 385 -9.12 -9.12 -14.95
CA PHE A 385 -9.55 -10.41 -14.39
C PHE A 385 -8.36 -11.12 -13.75
N ARG A 386 -8.58 -11.59 -12.52
CA ARG A 386 -7.62 -12.45 -11.83
C ARG A 386 -8.19 -13.86 -11.68
N ASN A 387 -7.47 -14.86 -12.15
CA ASN A 387 -7.72 -16.25 -11.85
C ASN A 387 -6.77 -16.69 -10.74
N GLN A 388 -7.30 -17.22 -9.66
CA GLN A 388 -6.54 -17.65 -8.49
C GLN A 388 -6.82 -19.11 -8.19
N PHE A 389 -5.77 -19.88 -8.01
CA PHE A 389 -5.78 -21.27 -7.57
C PHE A 389 -5.04 -21.38 -6.23
N ASN A 390 -5.62 -22.10 -5.29
CA ASN A 390 -5.01 -22.39 -3.99
C ASN A 390 -5.10 -23.87 -3.72
N THR A 391 -4.03 -24.46 -3.19
CA THR A 391 -4.05 -25.79 -2.60
C THR A 391 -3.25 -25.78 -1.31
N GLY A 392 -3.71 -26.51 -0.30
CA GLY A 392 -3.04 -26.47 0.98
C GLY A 392 -3.50 -27.57 1.92
N PHE A 393 -2.82 -27.62 3.04
CA PHE A 393 -3.18 -28.53 4.11
C PHE A 393 -3.08 -27.84 5.47
N GLN A 394 -3.86 -28.38 6.42
CA GLN A 394 -3.73 -28.06 7.82
C GLN A 394 -3.57 -29.38 8.61
N GLN A 395 -2.61 -29.41 9.52
CA GLN A 395 -2.32 -30.56 10.35
C GLN A 395 -2.31 -30.18 11.82
N ALA A 396 -3.22 -30.77 12.59
CA ALA A 396 -3.14 -30.73 14.05
C ALA A 396 -2.19 -31.83 14.55
N ILE A 397 -1.26 -31.48 15.42
CA ILE A 397 -0.30 -32.41 16.05
C ILE A 397 -0.61 -32.45 17.54
N GLY A 398 -1.34 -33.47 17.94
CA GLY A 398 -1.89 -33.56 19.29
C GLY A 398 -2.79 -32.37 19.63
N LYS A 399 -2.66 -31.85 20.86
CA LYS A 399 -3.35 -30.65 21.35
C LYS A 399 -2.44 -29.41 21.37
N LEU A 400 -1.22 -29.54 20.87
CA LEU A 400 -0.15 -28.56 21.11
C LEU A 400 0.15 -27.68 19.89
N LEU A 401 0.09 -28.23 18.68
CA LEU A 401 0.63 -27.61 17.49
C LEU A 401 -0.35 -27.73 16.32
N VAL A 402 -0.48 -26.65 15.56
CA VAL A 402 -1.16 -26.63 14.27
C VAL A 402 -0.19 -26.11 13.21
N VAL A 403 -0.02 -26.89 12.15
CA VAL A 403 0.74 -26.54 10.96
C VAL A 403 -0.25 -26.27 9.84
N ASP A 404 -0.11 -25.16 9.15
CA ASP A 404 -0.92 -24.76 8.01
C ASP A 404 0.00 -24.32 6.87
N ALA A 405 -0.22 -24.81 5.65
CA ALA A 405 0.53 -24.39 4.48
C ALA A 405 -0.36 -24.37 3.24
N ASP A 406 -0.14 -23.36 2.42
CA ASP A 406 -0.83 -23.16 1.15
C ASP A 406 0.17 -22.84 0.04
N TYR A 407 -0.06 -23.40 -1.14
CA TYR A 407 0.51 -22.98 -2.40
C TYR A 407 -0.56 -22.25 -3.20
N PHE A 408 -0.21 -21.15 -3.85
CA PHE A 408 -1.13 -20.34 -4.63
C PHE A 408 -0.55 -19.92 -5.96
N TRP A 409 -1.46 -19.80 -6.98
CA TRP A 409 -1.22 -19.16 -8.26
C TRP A 409 -2.23 -18.06 -8.51
N LYS A 410 -1.78 -16.93 -9.01
CA LYS A 410 -2.63 -15.83 -9.47
C LYS A 410 -2.18 -15.41 -10.86
N TYR A 411 -3.12 -15.37 -11.79
CA TYR A 411 -2.95 -14.86 -13.14
C TYR A 411 -3.88 -13.69 -13.33
N THR A 412 -3.34 -12.51 -13.60
CA THR A 412 -4.12 -11.29 -13.78
C THR A 412 -3.94 -10.79 -15.20
N HIS A 413 -5.03 -10.48 -15.86
CA HIS A 413 -5.08 -9.74 -17.12
C HIS A 413 -5.47 -8.30 -16.81
N ASN A 414 -4.83 -7.31 -17.41
CA ASN A 414 -4.83 -5.91 -17.02
C ASN A 414 -4.41 -5.77 -15.55
N ALA A 415 -3.16 -6.08 -15.30
CA ALA A 415 -2.60 -6.03 -13.95
C ALA A 415 -2.28 -4.59 -13.56
N TYR A 416 -2.95 -4.09 -12.54
CA TYR A 416 -2.78 -2.70 -12.10
C TYR A 416 -1.50 -2.49 -11.33
N ASP A 417 -0.95 -1.30 -11.54
CA ASP A 417 0.20 -0.76 -10.88
C ASP A 417 0.08 0.77 -10.81
N PHE A 418 1.08 1.43 -10.28
CA PHE A 418 1.17 2.88 -10.24
C PHE A 418 2.47 3.33 -10.91
N SER A 419 2.39 4.47 -11.59
CA SER A 419 3.54 5.25 -12.01
C SER A 419 3.53 6.59 -11.30
N THR A 420 4.68 7.26 -11.26
CA THR A 420 4.81 8.59 -10.65
C THR A 420 4.96 9.65 -11.71
N LEU A 421 4.41 10.82 -11.43
CA LEU A 421 4.56 11.97 -12.32
C LEU A 421 5.95 12.57 -12.13
N LEU A 422 6.82 12.46 -13.13
CA LEU A 422 8.13 13.14 -13.15
C LEU A 422 8.97 12.95 -11.87
N ASN A 423 8.98 11.75 -11.32
CA ASN A 423 9.66 11.42 -10.04
C ASN A 423 9.17 12.23 -8.84
N THR A 424 7.92 12.66 -8.86
CA THR A 424 7.27 13.36 -7.77
C THR A 424 6.42 12.40 -6.91
N THR A 425 5.85 12.90 -5.83
CA THR A 425 4.96 12.13 -4.95
C THR A 425 3.56 11.89 -5.52
N ILE A 426 3.25 12.42 -6.71
CA ILE A 426 1.96 12.21 -7.37
C ILE A 426 1.98 10.90 -8.15
N ALA A 427 1.27 9.92 -7.64
CA ALA A 427 1.07 8.65 -8.30
C ALA A 427 -0.23 8.63 -9.11
N PHE A 428 -0.23 7.91 -10.21
CA PHE A 428 -1.41 7.65 -11.03
C PHE A 428 -1.45 6.18 -11.47
N PRO A 429 -2.64 5.60 -11.65
CA PRO A 429 -2.78 4.20 -11.99
C PRO A 429 -2.36 3.93 -13.44
N ILE A 430 -1.74 2.78 -13.63
CA ILE A 430 -1.42 2.17 -14.92
C ILE A 430 -1.88 0.73 -14.95
N ALA A 431 -1.90 0.13 -16.10
CA ALA A 431 -2.20 -1.30 -16.27
C ALA A 431 -1.18 -1.96 -17.20
N TRP A 432 -0.56 -3.02 -16.71
CA TRP A 432 0.27 -3.93 -17.47
C TRP A 432 -0.58 -4.99 -18.16
N HIS A 433 -0.11 -5.50 -19.29
CA HIS A 433 -0.81 -6.52 -20.06
C HIS A 433 -1.23 -7.72 -19.19
N ASN A 434 -0.29 -8.29 -18.44
CA ASN A 434 -0.55 -9.41 -17.55
C ASN A 434 0.33 -9.35 -16.29
N SER A 435 -0.05 -10.13 -15.27
CA SER A 435 0.85 -10.51 -14.18
C SER A 435 0.67 -11.97 -13.78
N LYS A 436 1.74 -12.55 -13.24
CA LYS A 436 1.76 -13.87 -12.60
C LYS A 436 2.37 -13.75 -11.22
N LEU A 437 1.64 -14.22 -10.23
CA LEU A 437 2.09 -14.30 -8.85
C LEU A 437 1.89 -15.72 -8.36
N ASP A 438 2.96 -16.38 -7.94
CA ASP A 438 2.89 -17.71 -7.35
C ASP A 438 3.75 -17.79 -6.08
N GLY A 439 3.41 -18.69 -5.18
CA GLY A 439 4.16 -18.82 -3.94
C GLY A 439 3.59 -19.81 -2.94
N VAL A 440 4.35 -19.97 -1.87
CA VAL A 440 4.01 -20.79 -0.70
C VAL A 440 3.90 -19.90 0.51
N THR A 441 2.85 -20.10 1.31
CA THR A 441 2.72 -19.50 2.63
C THR A 441 2.52 -20.59 3.67
N GLY A 442 3.07 -20.38 4.86
CA GLY A 442 2.91 -21.33 5.94
C GLY A 442 2.80 -20.68 7.30
N ARG A 443 2.16 -21.38 8.21
CA ARG A 443 2.01 -21.00 9.61
C ARG A 443 2.15 -22.21 10.51
N VAL A 444 2.93 -22.07 11.56
CA VAL A 444 3.02 -23.00 12.67
C VAL A 444 2.60 -22.26 13.93
N SER A 445 1.62 -22.77 14.67
CA SER A 445 1.14 -22.12 15.89
C SER A 445 0.93 -23.12 17.00
N THR A 446 1.28 -22.71 18.24
CA THR A 446 1.00 -23.51 19.43
C THR A 446 -0.31 -23.10 20.08
N THR A 447 -0.91 -24.00 20.83
CA THR A 447 -1.91 -23.64 21.84
C THR A 447 -1.21 -23.01 23.05
N SER A 448 -1.96 -22.40 23.96
CA SER A 448 -1.36 -21.86 25.18
C SER A 448 -0.92 -22.99 26.13
N LEU A 449 0.38 -23.03 26.42
CA LEU A 449 1.02 -23.97 27.35
C LEU A 449 1.53 -23.21 28.58
N HIS A 450 0.78 -23.29 29.69
CA HIS A 450 1.12 -22.60 30.95
C HIS A 450 1.41 -21.10 30.75
N GLY A 451 0.67 -20.45 29.84
CA GLY A 451 0.84 -19.05 29.50
C GLY A 451 1.81 -18.77 28.34
N PHE A 452 2.53 -19.77 27.84
CA PHE A 452 3.40 -19.63 26.68
C PHE A 452 2.64 -19.92 25.39
N GLN A 453 2.84 -19.08 24.38
CA GLN A 453 2.32 -19.22 23.01
C GLN A 453 3.42 -18.85 22.02
N ALA A 454 3.48 -19.58 20.92
CA ALA A 454 4.36 -19.27 19.81
C ALA A 454 3.63 -19.39 18.50
N TYR A 455 3.94 -18.51 17.55
CA TYR A 455 3.60 -18.72 16.16
C TYR A 455 4.76 -18.32 15.26
N TYR A 456 4.90 -19.06 14.18
CA TYR A 456 5.83 -18.78 13.10
C TYR A 456 5.07 -18.73 11.80
N THR A 457 5.24 -17.67 11.04
CA THR A 457 4.68 -17.53 9.69
C THR A 457 5.82 -17.32 8.70
N PHE A 458 5.67 -17.86 7.50
CA PHE A 458 6.58 -17.60 6.40
C PHE A 458 5.84 -17.49 5.08
N GLY A 459 6.42 -16.79 4.14
CA GLY A 459 5.98 -16.69 2.77
C GLY A 459 7.17 -16.63 1.81
N HIS A 460 7.06 -17.37 0.72
CA HIS A 460 7.94 -17.28 -0.44
C HIS A 460 7.07 -17.03 -1.65
N ASN A 461 7.36 -15.99 -2.41
CA ASN A 461 6.55 -15.60 -3.56
C ASN A 461 7.39 -14.99 -4.68
N ARG A 462 6.83 -15.06 -5.90
CA ARG A 462 7.37 -14.46 -7.11
C ARG A 462 6.28 -13.64 -7.78
N ALA A 463 6.52 -12.33 -7.94
CA ALA A 463 5.61 -11.43 -8.64
C ALA A 463 6.24 -10.97 -9.97
N ARG A 464 5.67 -11.41 -11.08
CA ARG A 464 6.13 -11.14 -12.45
C ARG A 464 5.08 -10.34 -13.18
N TYR A 465 5.49 -9.26 -13.82
CA TYR A 465 4.68 -8.42 -14.67
C TYR A 465 5.18 -8.48 -16.10
N PHE A 466 4.27 -8.31 -17.05
CA PHE A 466 4.54 -8.50 -18.47
C PHE A 466 4.18 -7.25 -19.25
N PHE A 467 5.13 -6.75 -20.04
CA PHE A 467 4.87 -5.72 -21.03
C PHE A 467 3.88 -6.18 -22.12
N PRO A 468 3.23 -5.26 -22.85
CA PRO A 468 3.33 -3.81 -22.71
C PRO A 468 2.45 -3.25 -21.60
N GLU A 469 2.63 -1.97 -21.29
CA GLU A 469 1.62 -1.18 -20.60
C GLU A 469 0.41 -0.98 -21.51
N VAL A 470 -0.80 -1.24 -20.98
CA VAL A 470 -2.04 -1.28 -21.78
C VAL A 470 -3.09 -0.29 -21.31
N GLY A 471 -2.83 0.49 -20.28
CA GLY A 471 -3.74 1.50 -19.75
C GLY A 471 -3.04 2.51 -18.86
N GLY A 472 -3.53 3.75 -18.89
CA GLY A 472 -2.96 4.89 -18.20
C GLY A 472 -2.21 5.84 -19.15
N LEU A 473 -1.26 6.58 -18.63
CA LEU A 473 -0.33 7.40 -19.41
C LEU A 473 0.77 6.51 -19.98
N ILE A 474 0.71 6.19 -21.27
CA ILE A 474 1.68 5.30 -21.93
C ILE A 474 2.83 6.14 -22.49
N PRO A 475 4.06 6.04 -21.93
CA PRO A 475 5.22 6.75 -22.47
C PRO A 475 5.53 6.33 -23.91
N GLN A 476 6.02 7.27 -24.72
CA GLN A 476 6.50 6.94 -26.06
C GLN A 476 7.70 6.00 -25.98
N GLY A 477 7.71 4.96 -26.83
CA GLY A 477 8.80 3.98 -26.87
C GLY A 477 8.66 2.80 -25.89
N THR A 478 7.51 2.65 -25.22
CA THR A 478 7.23 1.47 -24.40
C THR A 478 7.38 0.19 -25.24
N PRO A 479 8.14 -0.82 -24.77
CA PRO A 479 8.32 -2.08 -25.52
C PRO A 479 6.99 -2.75 -25.82
N LEU A 480 6.76 -3.13 -27.08
CA LEU A 480 5.51 -3.78 -27.52
C LEU A 480 5.52 -5.30 -27.32
N ASN A 481 6.64 -5.89 -26.94
CA ASN A 481 6.78 -7.33 -26.80
C ASN A 481 6.96 -7.75 -25.34
N GLY A 482 6.47 -8.93 -25.03
CA GLY A 482 6.27 -9.50 -23.70
C GLY A 482 7.53 -9.76 -22.88
N SER A 483 8.41 -8.77 -22.71
CA SER A 483 9.44 -8.85 -21.68
C SER A 483 8.81 -8.95 -20.30
N VAL A 484 9.46 -9.67 -19.41
CA VAL A 484 9.02 -9.96 -18.04
C VAL A 484 9.89 -9.18 -17.08
N PHE A 485 9.30 -8.61 -16.03
CA PHE A 485 10.04 -7.97 -14.95
C PHE A 485 9.47 -8.33 -13.58
N ARG A 486 10.30 -8.22 -12.55
CA ARG A 486 9.86 -8.32 -11.16
C ARG A 486 9.42 -6.94 -10.68
N ILE A 487 8.24 -6.86 -10.13
CA ILE A 487 7.75 -5.61 -9.52
C ILE A 487 8.59 -5.26 -8.29
N ASP A 488 8.77 -3.98 -8.02
CA ASP A 488 9.55 -3.45 -6.88
C ASP A 488 9.02 -3.88 -5.50
N HIS A 489 7.78 -4.34 -5.42
CA HIS A 489 7.16 -4.93 -4.23
C HIS A 489 7.39 -6.45 -4.12
N ASP A 490 8.11 -7.08 -5.04
CA ASP A 490 8.42 -8.50 -4.96
C ASP A 490 9.43 -8.76 -3.85
N GLN A 491 9.03 -9.56 -2.86
CA GLN A 491 9.87 -10.01 -1.76
C GLN A 491 9.94 -11.53 -1.76
N ALA A 492 11.09 -12.08 -2.14
CA ALA A 492 11.24 -13.52 -2.37
C ALA A 492 10.91 -14.35 -1.12
N PHE A 493 11.33 -13.90 0.07
CA PHE A 493 11.05 -14.60 1.32
C PHE A 493 10.84 -13.63 2.48
N GLN A 494 9.86 -13.93 3.30
CA GLN A 494 9.63 -13.26 4.57
C GLN A 494 9.21 -14.25 5.65
N SER A 495 9.58 -13.99 6.89
CA SER A 495 9.12 -14.78 8.02
C SER A 495 8.97 -13.96 9.29
N THR A 496 8.05 -14.39 10.15
CA THR A 496 7.83 -13.78 11.46
C THR A 496 7.68 -14.88 12.51
N LEU A 497 8.53 -14.83 13.54
CA LEU A 497 8.40 -15.62 14.74
C LEU A 497 7.93 -14.71 15.88
N SER A 498 6.82 -15.07 16.53
CA SER A 498 6.35 -14.38 17.72
C SER A 498 6.24 -15.34 18.88
N LEU A 499 6.86 -14.96 19.99
CA LEU A 499 6.85 -15.68 21.24
C LEU A 499 6.14 -14.81 22.28
N ARG A 500 5.08 -15.33 22.88
CA ARG A 500 4.32 -14.65 23.92
C ARG A 500 4.34 -15.50 25.19
N TYR A 501 4.65 -14.88 26.29
CA TYR A 501 4.43 -15.45 27.60
C TYR A 501 3.52 -14.54 28.40
N GLN A 502 2.45 -15.10 28.96
CA GLN A 502 1.56 -14.41 29.90
C GLN A 502 1.50 -15.22 31.18
N ARG A 503 1.86 -14.60 32.28
CA ARG A 503 1.89 -15.27 33.59
C ARG A 503 0.48 -15.71 33.99
N PRO A 504 0.24 -17.01 34.24
CA PRO A 504 -1.04 -17.50 34.71
C PRO A 504 -1.43 -16.83 36.04
N LYS A 505 -2.69 -16.41 36.16
CA LYS A 505 -3.26 -15.71 37.33
C LYS A 505 -2.78 -14.26 37.53
N ASN A 506 -1.73 -13.85 36.88
CA ASN A 506 -1.25 -12.47 36.88
C ASN A 506 -1.43 -11.90 35.48
N ALA A 507 -1.48 -10.60 35.36
CA ALA A 507 -1.76 -9.96 34.09
C ALA A 507 -0.48 -9.53 33.32
N GLU A 508 0.70 -9.91 33.86
CA GLU A 508 1.99 -9.58 33.24
C GLU A 508 2.22 -10.43 32.00
N TRP A 509 2.75 -9.80 30.97
CA TRP A 509 3.07 -10.44 29.72
C TRP A 509 4.37 -9.92 29.11
N VAL A 510 5.00 -10.78 28.29
CA VAL A 510 6.15 -10.46 27.46
C VAL A 510 5.88 -10.99 26.07
N ILE A 511 6.16 -10.20 25.03
CA ILE A 511 6.08 -10.58 23.63
C ILE A 511 7.41 -10.27 22.98
N LEU A 512 8.00 -11.27 22.32
CA LEU A 512 9.17 -11.12 21.48
C LEU A 512 8.78 -11.47 20.05
N THR A 513 9.02 -10.54 19.12
CA THR A 513 8.73 -10.76 17.69
C THR A 513 10.00 -10.56 16.89
N TYR A 514 10.40 -11.60 16.17
CA TYR A 514 11.50 -11.55 15.21
C TYR A 514 10.95 -11.63 13.80
N ARG A 515 11.32 -10.69 12.96
CA ARG A 515 10.98 -10.64 11.55
C ARG A 515 12.23 -10.69 10.69
N PHE A 516 12.20 -11.58 9.70
CA PHE A 516 13.19 -11.66 8.64
C PHE A 516 12.52 -11.33 7.30
N ASP A 517 13.13 -10.43 6.55
CA ASP A 517 12.73 -10.06 5.18
C ASP A 517 13.94 -10.20 4.26
N SER A 518 13.81 -10.93 3.15
CA SER A 518 14.91 -11.14 2.18
C SER A 518 15.27 -9.89 1.36
N GLY A 519 14.48 -8.84 1.45
CA GLY A 519 14.64 -7.60 0.72
C GLY A 519 13.71 -7.48 -0.49
N LEU A 520 13.20 -6.27 -0.71
CA LEU A 520 12.42 -5.90 -1.90
C LEU A 520 13.35 -5.70 -3.10
N VAL A 521 12.80 -5.84 -4.30
CA VAL A 521 13.49 -5.55 -5.56
C VAL A 521 13.84 -4.06 -5.61
N VAL A 522 15.01 -3.73 -6.14
CA VAL A 522 15.41 -2.36 -6.44
C VAL A 522 15.22 -2.07 -7.91
N SER A 523 14.90 -0.84 -8.26
CA SER A 523 14.75 -0.44 -9.68
C SER A 523 16.08 -0.43 -10.44
N GLY A 524 17.18 -0.38 -9.74
CA GLY A 524 18.54 -0.48 -10.25
C GLY A 524 19.54 0.14 -9.29
N VAL A 525 20.80 -0.24 -9.40
CA VAL A 525 21.90 0.56 -8.87
C VAL A 525 22.13 1.67 -9.89
N PRO A 526 22.30 2.94 -9.48
CA PRO A 526 22.65 3.97 -10.44
C PRO A 526 23.87 3.54 -11.25
N ASP A 527 23.83 3.73 -12.57
CA ASP A 527 25.05 3.66 -13.39
C ASP A 527 26.07 4.71 -12.93
N ALA A 528 27.27 4.69 -13.49
CA ALA A 528 28.28 5.62 -13.05
C ALA A 528 27.83 7.07 -13.25
N GLY A 529 27.17 7.40 -14.37
CA GLY A 529 26.66 8.74 -14.64
C GLY A 529 25.64 9.21 -13.61
N ALA A 530 24.62 8.39 -13.34
CA ALA A 530 23.59 8.70 -12.35
C ALA A 530 24.16 8.79 -10.92
N ALA A 531 25.12 7.92 -10.55
CA ALA A 531 25.77 7.94 -9.24
C ALA A 531 26.60 9.22 -9.02
N LEU A 532 27.27 9.70 -10.09
CA LEU A 532 28.08 10.91 -10.04
C LEU A 532 27.21 12.19 -10.01
N ALA A 533 25.99 12.13 -10.52
CA ALA A 533 25.02 13.22 -10.46
C ALA A 533 24.41 13.41 -9.04
N LEU A 534 24.55 12.43 -8.15
CA LEU A 534 24.07 12.52 -6.78
C LEU A 534 25.01 13.40 -5.93
N THR A 535 24.41 14.11 -4.98
CA THR A 535 25.22 14.88 -4.03
C THR A 535 26.07 14.00 -3.12
N PRO A 536 27.15 14.52 -2.51
CA PRO A 536 27.96 13.74 -1.57
C PRO A 536 27.18 13.09 -0.45
N ASN A 537 26.16 13.78 0.10
CA ASN A 537 25.29 13.26 1.14
C ASN A 537 24.43 12.09 0.64
N GLN A 538 23.85 12.22 -0.54
CA GLN A 538 23.07 11.15 -1.17
C GLN A 538 23.94 9.92 -1.44
N GLN A 539 25.13 10.10 -2.01
CA GLN A 539 26.05 9.00 -2.27
C GLN A 539 26.41 8.22 -0.99
N VAL A 540 26.64 8.94 0.12
CA VAL A 540 26.94 8.34 1.42
C VAL A 540 25.71 7.64 2.00
N THR A 541 24.54 8.28 1.96
CA THR A 541 23.28 7.72 2.45
C THR A 541 22.91 6.44 1.72
N LEU A 542 23.04 6.44 0.39
CA LEU A 542 22.83 5.28 -0.46
C LEU A 542 23.96 4.24 -0.37
N GLY A 543 25.03 4.54 0.37
CA GLY A 543 26.15 3.64 0.56
C GLY A 543 26.88 3.27 -0.71
N LEU A 544 26.97 4.21 -1.67
CA LEU A 544 27.56 3.97 -2.98
C LEU A 544 29.07 3.79 -2.90
N ALA A 545 29.59 2.96 -3.79
CA ALA A 545 31.01 2.75 -4.01
C ALA A 545 31.28 2.60 -5.51
N CYS A 546 32.43 3.14 -5.95
CA CYS A 546 32.99 2.83 -7.26
C CYS A 546 34.16 1.88 -7.12
N ASN A 547 34.14 0.75 -7.83
CA ASN A 547 35.17 -0.28 -7.78
C ASN A 547 35.55 -0.68 -6.34
N GLY A 548 34.58 -0.72 -5.44
CA GLY A 548 34.74 -1.09 -4.03
C GLY A 548 35.20 0.04 -3.10
N VAL A 549 35.45 1.25 -3.60
CA VAL A 549 35.80 2.44 -2.80
C VAL A 549 34.51 3.21 -2.49
N TYR A 550 34.15 3.27 -1.21
CA TYR A 550 32.93 3.93 -0.76
C TYR A 550 33.03 5.46 -0.76
N ALA A 551 31.95 6.11 -1.20
CA ALA A 551 31.79 7.55 -1.07
C ALA A 551 31.80 7.96 0.40
N THR A 552 32.40 9.13 0.66
CA THR A 552 32.29 9.87 1.94
C THR A 552 31.96 11.32 1.63
N VAL A 553 31.42 12.06 2.58
CA VAL A 553 31.12 13.49 2.37
C VAL A 553 32.39 14.28 2.00
N ALA A 554 33.53 13.92 2.60
CA ALA A 554 34.82 14.56 2.31
C ALA A 554 35.44 14.09 0.97
N ASN A 555 35.13 12.87 0.55
CA ASN A 555 35.63 12.27 -0.70
C ASN A 555 34.45 11.61 -1.43
N PRO A 556 33.59 12.40 -2.11
CA PRO A 556 32.49 11.85 -2.90
C PRO A 556 33.02 11.16 -4.16
N LEU A 557 32.17 10.39 -4.81
CA LEU A 557 32.45 9.85 -6.14
C LEU A 557 32.39 11.00 -7.14
N ILE A 558 33.51 11.39 -7.69
CA ILE A 558 33.61 12.45 -8.71
C ILE A 558 33.84 11.88 -10.11
N ASN A 559 34.35 10.65 -10.20
CA ASN A 559 34.39 9.84 -11.40
C ASN A 559 34.30 8.36 -11.01
N CYS A 560 33.89 7.52 -11.94
CA CYS A 560 33.85 6.06 -11.73
C CYS A 560 34.35 5.37 -13.00
N VAL A 561 35.68 5.27 -13.10
CA VAL A 561 36.35 4.63 -14.23
C VAL A 561 37.35 3.57 -13.75
N ASN A 562 37.57 2.57 -14.57
CA ASN A 562 38.59 1.57 -14.37
C ASN A 562 39.99 2.11 -14.79
N PRO A 563 41.09 1.45 -14.38
CA PRO A 563 42.44 1.87 -14.80
C PRO A 563 42.68 1.88 -16.32
N ASP A 564 41.89 1.13 -17.08
CA ASP A 564 41.93 1.06 -18.56
C ASP A 564 41.07 2.13 -19.24
N GLY A 565 40.42 3.01 -18.45
CA GLY A 565 39.54 4.07 -18.94
C GLY A 565 38.11 3.65 -19.23
N SER A 566 37.77 2.36 -19.07
CA SER A 566 36.39 1.91 -19.17
C SER A 566 35.54 2.34 -17.96
N GLU A 567 34.21 2.33 -18.11
CA GLU A 567 33.29 2.67 -17.03
C GLU A 567 33.49 1.74 -15.83
N GLY A 568 33.60 2.35 -14.63
CA GLY A 568 33.74 1.63 -13.38
C GLY A 568 32.40 1.06 -12.88
N LYS A 569 32.49 0.06 -12.04
CA LYS A 569 31.30 -0.60 -11.47
C LYS A 569 30.82 0.14 -10.22
N VAL A 570 29.63 0.71 -10.29
CA VAL A 570 28.94 1.26 -9.11
C VAL A 570 28.26 0.11 -8.33
N THR A 571 28.41 0.14 -7.03
CA THR A 571 27.77 -0.80 -6.10
C THR A 571 27.21 -0.04 -4.88
N SER A 572 26.41 -0.68 -4.06
CA SER A 572 25.96 -0.14 -2.79
C SER A 572 26.09 -1.18 -1.68
N ARG A 573 26.56 -0.74 -0.49
CA ARG A 573 26.58 -1.62 0.69
C ARG A 573 25.18 -2.01 1.17
N LEU A 574 24.11 -1.34 0.70
CA LEU A 574 22.73 -1.57 1.11
C LEU A 574 21.97 -2.50 0.16
N ILE A 575 22.60 -2.93 -0.92
CA ILE A 575 22.01 -3.77 -1.97
C ILE A 575 22.75 -5.10 -2.03
N THR A 576 22.02 -6.17 -2.30
CA THR A 576 22.56 -7.47 -2.62
C THR A 576 22.54 -7.66 -4.12
N LEU A 577 23.69 -7.76 -4.76
CA LEU A 577 23.79 -8.07 -6.18
C LEU A 577 23.59 -9.58 -6.39
N PRO A 578 22.86 -10.01 -7.43
CA PRO A 578 22.77 -11.42 -7.78
C PRO A 578 24.15 -11.97 -8.14
N GLN A 579 24.36 -13.26 -7.86
CA GLN A 579 25.54 -13.96 -8.35
C GLN A 579 25.48 -14.04 -9.88
N GLY A 580 26.34 -13.31 -10.57
CA GLY A 580 26.43 -13.33 -12.04
C GLY A 580 26.15 -12.00 -12.73
N GLY A 581 25.84 -10.93 -12.00
CA GLY A 581 25.60 -9.60 -12.57
C GLY A 581 24.24 -9.46 -13.26
N TYR A 582 23.90 -8.24 -13.67
CA TYR A 582 22.73 -7.99 -14.51
C TYR A 582 22.91 -8.59 -15.90
N GLY A 583 22.03 -9.52 -16.25
CA GLY A 583 21.68 -9.73 -17.64
C GLY A 583 20.57 -8.78 -18.07
N PRO A 584 20.31 -8.61 -19.37
CA PRO A 584 19.13 -7.93 -19.84
C PRO A 584 17.87 -8.55 -19.19
N PHE A 585 16.79 -7.77 -19.05
CA PHE A 585 15.51 -8.26 -18.54
C PHE A 585 15.17 -9.62 -19.18
N PRO A 586 14.73 -10.61 -18.36
CA PRO A 586 14.42 -11.92 -18.90
C PRO A 586 13.37 -11.79 -19.99
N SER A 587 13.64 -12.37 -21.15
CA SER A 587 12.75 -12.34 -22.30
C SER A 587 11.70 -13.46 -22.28
N GLN A 588 11.76 -14.37 -21.28
CA GLN A 588 10.90 -15.55 -21.22
C GLN A 588 10.03 -15.55 -19.95
N GLU A 589 8.80 -15.99 -20.12
CA GLU A 589 7.77 -16.06 -19.08
C GLU A 589 8.20 -16.85 -17.82
N ASN A 590 9.06 -17.84 -17.98
CA ASN A 590 9.54 -18.73 -16.91
C ASN A 590 10.92 -18.34 -16.37
N ASP A 591 11.45 -17.22 -16.78
CA ASP A 591 12.75 -16.79 -16.30
C ASP A 591 12.67 -16.44 -14.80
N ASP A 592 13.40 -17.19 -14.01
CA ASP A 592 13.52 -17.03 -12.55
C ASP A 592 14.64 -16.06 -12.16
N HIS A 593 15.04 -15.17 -13.07
CA HIS A 593 16.04 -14.17 -12.76
C HIS A 593 15.66 -13.43 -11.47
N ASN A 594 16.47 -13.61 -10.43
CA ASN A 594 16.29 -12.89 -9.19
C ASN A 594 16.97 -11.52 -9.33
N PRO A 595 16.22 -10.41 -9.41
CA PRO A 595 16.80 -9.08 -9.56
C PRO A 595 17.56 -8.67 -8.30
N ASP A 596 18.29 -7.56 -8.40
CA ASP A 596 18.91 -6.93 -7.25
C ASP A 596 17.85 -6.55 -6.19
N ARG A 597 18.25 -6.70 -4.95
CA ARG A 597 17.38 -6.47 -3.79
C ARG A 597 18.10 -5.63 -2.75
N VAL A 598 17.34 -4.90 -1.95
CA VAL A 598 17.87 -4.36 -0.70
C VAL A 598 18.36 -5.53 0.17
N LYS A 599 19.38 -5.27 0.99
CA LYS A 599 19.91 -6.30 1.91
C LYS A 599 18.82 -6.84 2.83
N PRO A 600 18.89 -8.12 3.21
CA PRO A 600 17.98 -8.71 4.16
C PRO A 600 17.90 -7.92 5.47
N ARG A 601 16.69 -7.84 6.02
CA ARG A 601 16.42 -7.17 7.29
C ARG A 601 16.12 -8.19 8.37
N ASN A 602 16.66 -7.93 9.56
CA ASN A 602 16.43 -8.72 10.76
C ASN A 602 15.91 -7.78 11.84
N VAL A 603 14.60 -7.79 12.07
CA VAL A 603 13.95 -6.86 13.00
C VAL A 603 13.48 -7.60 14.23
N LEU A 604 13.98 -7.19 15.39
CA LEU A 604 13.57 -7.74 16.68
C LEU A 604 12.78 -6.68 17.44
N ASN A 605 11.55 -7.04 17.84
CA ASN A 605 10.67 -6.19 18.64
C ASN A 605 10.42 -6.85 20.00
N LEU A 606 10.32 -6.04 21.04
CA LEU A 606 10.02 -6.48 22.40
C LEU A 606 8.86 -5.67 22.96
N GLY A 607 7.85 -6.35 23.48
CA GLY A 607 6.78 -5.77 24.26
C GLY A 607 6.76 -6.38 25.66
N VAL A 608 6.64 -5.55 26.68
CA VAL A 608 6.43 -5.98 28.06
C VAL A 608 5.31 -5.17 28.68
N GLY A 609 4.48 -5.80 29.51
CA GLY A 609 3.39 -5.05 30.11
C GLY A 609 2.57 -5.87 31.10
N THR A 610 1.53 -5.23 31.58
CA THR A 610 0.53 -5.82 32.45
C THR A 610 -0.87 -5.28 32.11
N ASP A 611 -1.85 -6.16 32.09
CA ASP A 611 -3.26 -5.82 31.87
C ASP A 611 -3.96 -5.48 33.21
N ASN A 612 -3.26 -5.57 34.34
CA ASN A 612 -3.80 -5.28 35.68
C ASN A 612 -2.66 -4.96 36.67
N LEU A 613 -2.08 -3.76 36.59
CA LEU A 613 -0.92 -3.32 37.38
C LEU A 613 -1.14 -3.41 38.89
N LEU A 614 -2.36 -3.21 39.36
CA LEU A 614 -2.69 -3.20 40.79
C LEU A 614 -3.27 -4.55 41.27
N HIS A 615 -3.29 -5.58 40.42
CA HIS A 615 -3.83 -6.91 40.70
C HIS A 615 -5.25 -6.90 41.33
N ARG A 616 -6.08 -5.92 40.88
CA ARG A 616 -7.45 -5.77 41.42
C ARG A 616 -8.41 -6.75 40.76
N GLU A 617 -9.31 -7.29 41.53
CA GLU A 617 -10.46 -8.03 41.02
C GLU A 617 -11.50 -7.06 40.43
N GLY A 618 -12.21 -7.50 39.37
CA GLY A 618 -13.28 -6.73 38.76
C GLY A 618 -12.87 -5.99 37.48
N PRO A 619 -13.78 -5.15 36.94
CA PRO A 619 -13.60 -4.51 35.63
C PRO A 619 -12.65 -3.32 35.64
N ARG A 620 -12.41 -2.71 36.80
CA ARG A 620 -11.57 -1.50 36.94
C ARG A 620 -10.10 -1.89 37.06
N ARG A 621 -9.33 -1.66 36.00
CA ARG A 621 -7.93 -2.08 35.92
C ARG A 621 -7.06 -0.96 35.35
N ILE A 622 -5.83 -0.88 35.87
CA ILE A 622 -4.79 -0.07 35.26
C ILE A 622 -3.92 -0.99 34.43
N THR A 623 -3.73 -0.63 33.17
CA THR A 623 -2.81 -1.30 32.25
C THR A 623 -1.53 -0.49 32.10
N ALA A 624 -0.41 -1.13 31.88
CA ALA A 624 0.85 -0.46 31.56
C ALA A 624 1.66 -1.32 30.60
N SER A 625 2.28 -0.71 29.59
CA SER A 625 3.17 -1.42 28.68
C SER A 625 4.33 -0.55 28.22
N LEU A 626 5.43 -1.21 27.85
CA LEU A 626 6.55 -0.65 27.12
C LEU A 626 6.76 -1.50 25.88
N GLU A 627 6.72 -0.86 24.73
CA GLU A 627 6.96 -1.47 23.42
C GLU A 627 8.25 -0.91 22.83
N ILE A 628 9.13 -1.79 22.36
CA ILE A 628 10.39 -1.45 21.72
C ILE A 628 10.39 -2.07 20.33
N ALA A 629 10.26 -1.25 19.30
CA ALA A 629 10.43 -1.68 17.92
C ALA A 629 11.90 -1.55 17.51
N ASN A 630 12.37 -2.46 16.64
CA ASN A 630 13.76 -2.52 16.19
C ASN A 630 14.77 -2.47 17.37
N LEU A 631 14.63 -3.39 18.31
CA LEU A 631 15.43 -3.45 19.56
C LEU A 631 16.94 -3.37 19.29
N THR A 632 17.41 -3.99 18.22
CA THR A 632 18.82 -4.00 17.81
C THR A 632 19.27 -2.72 17.13
N ASN A 633 18.36 -1.79 16.84
CA ASN A 633 18.60 -0.54 16.13
C ASN A 633 19.28 -0.76 14.77
N GLN A 634 18.83 -1.76 14.02
CA GLN A 634 19.34 -2.05 12.70
C GLN A 634 18.97 -0.91 11.73
N ALA A 635 19.97 -0.30 11.10
CA ALA A 635 19.77 0.58 9.95
C ALA A 635 19.61 -0.30 8.71
N ALA A 636 18.48 -0.21 8.04
CA ALA A 636 18.16 -0.97 6.83
C ALA A 636 17.20 -0.20 5.95
N LEU A 637 17.16 -0.56 4.67
CA LEU A 637 16.23 0.01 3.69
C LEU A 637 14.96 -0.84 3.60
N TYR A 638 13.82 -0.19 3.41
CA TYR A 638 12.65 -0.82 2.81
C TYR A 638 12.81 -0.86 1.30
N ASN A 639 12.95 0.30 0.69
CA ASN A 639 13.04 0.49 -0.74
C ASN A 639 14.32 1.25 -1.09
N PHE A 640 14.80 1.06 -2.30
CA PHE A 640 15.95 1.78 -2.83
C PHE A 640 15.68 2.15 -4.27
N LEU A 641 15.59 3.45 -4.55
CA LEU A 641 15.31 4.02 -5.87
C LEU A 641 14.12 3.34 -6.57
N SER A 642 13.13 2.91 -5.79
CA SER A 642 11.89 2.35 -6.31
C SER A 642 11.14 3.39 -7.12
N THR A 643 10.61 3.01 -8.27
CA THR A 643 9.84 3.90 -9.15
C THR A 643 8.64 4.52 -8.44
N PHE A 644 7.97 3.74 -7.59
CA PHE A 644 6.77 4.18 -6.87
C PHE A 644 7.08 4.91 -5.58
N SER A 645 8.04 4.42 -4.78
CA SER A 645 8.23 4.89 -3.40
C SER A 645 9.61 5.48 -3.13
N GLY A 646 10.51 5.50 -4.11
CA GLY A 646 11.86 6.05 -3.95
C GLY A 646 12.71 5.25 -2.96
N THR A 647 13.47 5.96 -2.11
CA THR A 647 14.33 5.37 -1.08
C THR A 647 13.72 5.61 0.29
N HIS A 648 13.54 4.54 1.08
CA HIS A 648 12.95 4.61 2.40
C HIS A 648 13.72 3.74 3.40
N PHE A 649 14.09 4.34 4.52
CA PHE A 649 14.75 3.63 5.62
C PHE A 649 13.75 3.03 6.59
N LEU A 650 14.08 1.84 7.09
CA LEU A 650 13.40 1.25 8.24
C LEU A 650 13.44 2.20 9.43
N GLN A 651 12.34 2.24 10.17
CA GLN A 651 12.27 2.98 11.42
C GLN A 651 13.38 2.52 12.38
N PRO A 652 14.21 3.43 12.93
CA PRO A 652 15.21 3.11 13.92
C PRO A 652 14.55 2.60 15.21
N ARG A 653 15.34 2.21 16.20
CA ARG A 653 14.79 1.77 17.49
C ARG A 653 13.88 2.84 18.08
N THR A 654 12.62 2.44 18.32
CA THR A 654 11.62 3.28 18.97
C THR A 654 11.13 2.64 20.25
N LEU A 655 10.87 3.48 21.24
CA LEU A 655 10.28 3.10 22.51
C LEU A 655 8.96 3.84 22.66
N VAL A 656 7.91 3.11 23.03
CA VAL A 656 6.60 3.69 23.35
C VAL A 656 6.15 3.12 24.68
N ALA A 657 5.97 4.00 25.66
CA ALA A 657 5.34 3.67 26.94
C ALA A 657 3.86 4.03 26.88
N LYS A 658 3.00 3.15 27.39
CA LYS A 658 1.56 3.34 27.43
C LYS A 658 1.03 3.04 28.83
N ILE A 659 0.11 3.86 29.29
CA ILE A 659 -0.68 3.65 30.49
C ILE A 659 -2.17 3.76 30.13
N GLY A 660 -2.97 2.89 30.72
CA GLY A 660 -4.41 2.88 30.48
C GLY A 660 -5.21 2.59 31.73
N TYR A 661 -6.48 2.99 31.70
CA TYR A 661 -7.47 2.68 32.72
C TYR A 661 -8.73 2.14 32.07
N THR A 662 -9.15 0.95 32.48
CA THR A 662 -10.39 0.31 32.05
C THR A 662 -11.40 0.32 33.20
N PHE A 663 -12.68 0.60 32.92
CA PHE A 663 -13.74 0.68 33.93
C PHE A 663 -15.05 0.06 33.48
#